data_33a88d870ddbee0dad9ea81c2a5c2b99
#
_entry.id   33a88d870ddbee0dad9ea81c2a5c2b99
#
_cell.length_a   1.000
_cell.length_b   1.000
_cell.length_c   1.000
_cell.angle_alpha   90.00
_cell.angle_beta   90.00
_cell.angle_gamma   90.00
#
_symmetry.space_group_name_H-M   'P 1'
#
loop_
_entity.id
_entity.type
_entity.pdbx_description
1 polymer ?
#
loop_
_entity_poly.entity_id
_entity_poly.type
_entity_poly.pdbx_seq_one_letter_code
_entity_poly.pdbx_strand_id
1 'polypeptide(L)'
;MTFLYEVYNNASEGGFKDFKNEIPEYISSNLRHPLRPYQKEAIGRYLYYKNDEKNRVLPEQILYNMATGSGKTLLMAAIILEKYKQGERNFIFFVNNSNILTKTRDNFLGGIGSSKYLFADKIAIDNQVINIREVTDFSDSQKDSINIVFTTIQKLHTDLNKIRENSLSYEQFEDISIVLLADEAHHLNAGLNKSEKDDNDSWTATIENIQRLAKKSSIFEFTATIDLENKDIAKKYEKSLIYKYDLKEFRLDKYSKDVLFHLVDSDIETRMLQAIIISQFRKKIALENGINLKPLVMFKSQKTAENKNNLTMFTEMLNSLNEENITKQKQLINIQNGKNSILQKAFNFFEKENISNNDLIEELKEEFRAERLIIIDGKTKTSETLQKLNTLEKTENEVRAIFAVNMLDEGWDVLNLFDIVRLYDTRDGKTTKNGFKPGATTNSEKQLIGRGARYYPFVIDSIEEEYTRKFDNNEANELRVIEQLHYHSANNPKYISELKQVLRESGIYDDMTLVERELKLKESFKNTRTYTHGVVWMNKRLSYSEYVQRQQQSLLDMVYIQNSYEVILPTQSIADLEVFSEEDVVNISSRERINFKFKEITSNVVRHAINRNKNFIFNNLKKYFVGIASTEKFIEMLNDIDVTVESRYTNFRELTQDDKLYVVEEILKKIADGFDEAKNKYYGSDKFESYPIKKMFSDKIIRKYTVNYAGDKETGISQKDKIETKYYENLDAIEWYAYDDNYGTSEEKLLVRALKEVMEDLKENWTDIYLLRNEKAVRIYSFETGQAFEPDFLMFANDKKHGNTSWQIFIEPKGSQFVGGSKEFSDGKEAWKEEFLNEITRRDEASTLVDNSRFRIVGLPFYNEKISKEVVKEKLREINKDTVYRIDNTYAERLVVEDEAKEDYDI
;
A
#
# COMPACT_ATOMS: atom_id res chain seq x y z
N MET A 1 -3.25 6.10 9.71
CA MET A 1 -2.46 4.90 10.08
C MET A 1 -1.12 5.06 9.41
N THR A 2 -0.02 5.09 10.15
CA THR A 2 1.33 5.27 9.61
C THR A 2 2.06 3.94 9.71
N PHE A 3 2.37 3.33 8.58
CA PHE A 3 3.07 2.06 8.56
C PHE A 3 4.54 2.21 8.94
N LEU A 4 5.13 1.17 9.52
CA LEU A 4 6.51 1.20 9.94
C LEU A 4 7.48 1.41 8.76
N TYR A 5 7.17 0.88 7.57
CA TYR A 5 7.99 1.14 6.37
C TYR A 5 8.03 2.63 6.00
N GLU A 6 6.94 3.40 6.24
CA GLU A 6 6.90 4.84 5.98
C GLU A 6 7.79 5.60 6.96
N VAL A 7 7.80 5.17 8.23
CA VAL A 7 8.72 5.72 9.24
C VAL A 7 10.17 5.53 8.82
N TYR A 8 10.51 4.35 8.31
CA TYR A 8 11.87 4.04 7.84
C TYR A 8 12.21 4.73 6.51
N ASN A 9 11.23 4.89 5.61
CA ASN A 9 11.43 5.72 4.42
C ASN A 9 11.80 7.16 4.80
N ASN A 10 11.03 7.76 5.71
CA ASN A 10 11.30 9.13 6.16
C ASN A 10 12.68 9.26 6.83
N ALA A 11 13.13 8.24 7.57
CA ALA A 11 14.46 8.24 8.16
C ALA A 11 15.57 8.15 7.11
N SER A 12 15.37 7.37 6.04
CA SER A 12 16.30 7.24 4.93
C SER A 12 16.33 8.48 4.05
N GLU A 13 15.15 8.97 3.63
CA GLU A 13 15.02 10.16 2.78
C GLU A 13 15.49 11.44 3.47
N GLY A 14 15.31 11.54 4.79
CA GLY A 14 15.81 12.63 5.61
C GLY A 14 17.33 12.58 5.87
N GLY A 15 18.04 11.57 5.37
CA GLY A 15 19.49 11.39 5.58
C GLY A 15 19.87 10.99 7.01
N PHE A 16 18.90 10.65 7.87
CA PHE A 16 19.16 10.26 9.26
C PHE A 16 19.72 8.84 9.38
N LYS A 17 19.40 7.96 8.42
CA LYS A 17 19.83 6.57 8.42
C LYS A 17 20.04 6.04 7.00
N ASP A 18 21.22 5.47 6.74
CA ASP A 18 21.47 4.71 5.51
C ASP A 18 21.42 3.21 5.84
N PHE A 19 20.34 2.56 5.43
CA PHE A 19 20.14 1.14 5.66
C PHE A 19 20.96 0.23 4.73
N LYS A 20 21.51 0.77 3.62
CA LYS A 20 22.20 -0.03 2.59
C LYS A 20 23.65 -0.36 2.96
N ASN A 21 24.28 0.46 3.78
CA ASN A 21 25.72 0.41 4.05
C ASN A 21 26.11 -0.44 5.27
N GLU A 22 25.13 -0.88 6.08
CA GLU A 22 25.41 -1.58 7.35
C GLU A 22 25.19 -3.11 7.26
N ILE A 23 25.41 -3.71 6.10
CA ILE A 23 25.25 -5.16 5.97
C ILE A 23 26.49 -5.87 6.48
N PRO A 24 26.40 -6.69 7.54
CA PRO A 24 27.51 -7.42 8.09
C PRO A 24 28.16 -8.36 7.08
N GLU A 25 29.46 -8.48 7.14
CA GLU A 25 30.26 -9.32 6.24
C GLU A 25 29.83 -10.81 6.31
N TYR A 26 29.47 -11.31 7.49
CA TYR A 26 29.00 -12.68 7.64
C TYR A 26 27.67 -12.97 6.90
N ILE A 27 26.94 -11.97 6.45
CA ILE A 27 25.79 -12.15 5.55
C ILE A 27 26.28 -12.15 4.10
N SER A 28 26.98 -11.10 3.68
CA SER A 28 27.36 -10.90 2.28
C SER A 28 28.37 -11.96 1.79
N SER A 29 29.32 -12.39 2.63
CA SER A 29 30.33 -13.39 2.28
C SER A 29 29.78 -14.82 2.22
N ASN A 30 28.66 -15.11 2.87
CA ASN A 30 28.03 -16.43 2.89
C ASN A 30 26.86 -16.58 1.89
N LEU A 31 26.60 -15.55 1.08
CA LEU A 31 25.68 -15.61 -0.05
C LEU A 31 26.47 -15.79 -1.36
N ARG A 32 25.96 -16.64 -2.25
CA ARG A 32 26.55 -16.88 -3.57
C ARG A 32 26.36 -15.70 -4.52
N HIS A 33 25.24 -14.98 -4.38
CA HIS A 33 24.91 -13.85 -5.22
C HIS A 33 25.00 -12.56 -4.42
N PRO A 34 25.59 -11.49 -4.98
CA PRO A 34 25.65 -10.19 -4.30
C PRO A 34 24.26 -9.61 -4.11
N LEU A 35 24.02 -9.02 -2.94
CA LEU A 35 22.77 -8.32 -2.67
C LEU A 35 22.69 -7.03 -3.51
N ARG A 36 21.58 -6.84 -4.18
CA ARG A 36 21.26 -5.60 -4.89
C ARG A 36 20.94 -4.46 -3.90
N PRO A 37 21.04 -3.18 -4.30
CA PRO A 37 20.83 -2.05 -3.40
C PRO A 37 19.53 -2.13 -2.60
N TYR A 38 18.41 -2.46 -3.22
CA TYR A 38 17.12 -2.60 -2.56
C TYR A 38 17.05 -3.81 -1.61
N GLN A 39 17.80 -4.89 -1.89
CA GLN A 39 17.90 -6.04 -0.99
C GLN A 39 18.78 -5.72 0.22
N LYS A 40 19.87 -4.95 0.02
CA LYS A 40 20.66 -4.41 1.13
C LYS A 40 19.81 -3.55 2.03
N GLU A 41 19.00 -2.68 1.46
CA GLU A 41 18.07 -1.85 2.22
C GLU A 41 17.05 -2.70 3.00
N ALA A 42 16.48 -3.72 2.39
CA ALA A 42 15.52 -4.61 3.05
C ALA A 42 16.11 -5.30 4.28
N ILE A 43 17.30 -5.89 4.15
CA ILE A 43 17.98 -6.54 5.29
C ILE A 43 18.47 -5.51 6.32
N GLY A 44 18.98 -4.37 5.87
CA GLY A 44 19.44 -3.29 6.74
C GLY A 44 18.33 -2.72 7.62
N ARG A 45 17.10 -2.62 7.11
CA ARG A 45 15.92 -2.25 7.90
C ARG A 45 15.60 -3.27 8.99
N TYR A 46 15.76 -4.56 8.73
CA TYR A 46 15.62 -5.58 9.75
C TYR A 46 16.72 -5.50 10.81
N LEU A 47 17.98 -5.32 10.39
CA LEU A 47 19.11 -5.13 11.30
C LEU A 47 18.94 -3.91 12.22
N TYR A 48 18.29 -2.87 11.72
CA TYR A 48 17.90 -1.72 12.53
C TYR A 48 16.71 -2.04 13.45
N TYR A 49 15.64 -2.65 12.89
CA TYR A 49 14.41 -2.98 13.63
C TYR A 49 14.67 -3.80 14.90
N LYS A 50 15.57 -4.79 14.83
CA LYS A 50 15.89 -5.63 15.98
C LYS A 50 16.40 -4.84 17.21
N ASN A 51 16.94 -3.62 17.00
CA ASN A 51 17.45 -2.73 18.03
C ASN A 51 16.54 -1.50 18.26
N ASP A 52 15.44 -1.39 17.54
CA ASP A 52 14.49 -0.28 17.66
C ASP A 52 13.48 -0.57 18.79
N GLU A 53 13.88 -0.28 20.03
CA GLU A 53 13.04 -0.51 21.22
C GLU A 53 11.66 0.15 21.14
N LYS A 54 11.54 1.24 20.37
CA LYS A 54 10.30 2.01 20.23
C LYS A 54 9.26 1.29 19.36
N ASN A 55 9.72 0.68 18.26
CA ASN A 55 8.84 0.14 17.22
C ASN A 55 8.81 -1.38 17.19
N ARG A 56 9.77 -2.04 17.86
CA ARG A 56 9.87 -3.49 17.89
C ARG A 56 8.70 -4.11 18.65
N VAL A 57 8.08 -5.10 18.04
CA VAL A 57 6.97 -5.88 18.63
C VAL A 57 7.44 -7.31 18.86
N LEU A 58 7.06 -7.93 19.97
CA LEU A 58 7.37 -9.31 20.30
C LEU A 58 6.06 -10.11 20.51
N PRO A 59 5.97 -11.36 20.02
CA PRO A 59 6.96 -12.04 19.18
C PRO A 59 7.18 -11.31 17.85
N GLU A 60 8.38 -11.43 17.26
CA GLU A 60 8.71 -10.72 16.02
C GLU A 60 7.84 -11.23 14.86
N GLN A 61 7.10 -10.30 14.26
CA GLN A 61 6.38 -10.52 13.00
C GLN A 61 6.82 -9.46 12.00
N ILE A 62 7.45 -9.89 10.94
CA ILE A 62 8.05 -8.99 9.93
C ILE A 62 7.48 -9.33 8.56
N LEU A 63 6.98 -8.32 7.88
CA LEU A 63 6.48 -8.44 6.51
C LEU A 63 7.36 -7.66 5.53
N TYR A 64 7.74 -8.34 4.46
CA TYR A 64 8.37 -7.75 3.28
C TYR A 64 7.40 -7.81 2.09
N ASN A 65 6.96 -6.65 1.64
CA ASN A 65 6.21 -6.55 0.39
C ASN A 65 7.17 -6.20 -0.74
N MET A 66 7.52 -7.19 -1.55
CA MET A 66 8.52 -7.04 -2.61
C MET A 66 8.04 -7.67 -3.92
N ALA A 67 8.35 -6.99 -5.03
CA ALA A 67 7.96 -7.42 -6.37
C ALA A 67 8.31 -8.89 -6.67
N THR A 68 7.54 -9.52 -7.53
CA THR A 68 7.90 -10.82 -8.08
C THR A 68 9.21 -10.70 -8.87
N GLY A 69 10.16 -11.62 -8.65
CA GLY A 69 11.49 -11.55 -9.30
C GLY A 69 12.49 -10.63 -8.60
N SER A 70 12.14 -9.96 -7.52
CA SER A 70 13.07 -9.13 -6.72
C SER A 70 14.06 -9.93 -5.87
N GLY A 71 14.02 -11.28 -5.93
CA GLY A 71 14.93 -12.14 -5.17
C GLY A 71 14.58 -12.27 -3.69
N LYS A 72 13.28 -12.32 -3.35
CA LYS A 72 12.79 -12.60 -1.98
C LYS A 72 13.48 -13.80 -1.33
N THR A 73 13.72 -14.86 -2.11
CA THR A 73 14.38 -16.07 -1.61
C THR A 73 15.84 -15.83 -1.17
N LEU A 74 16.56 -14.93 -1.86
CA LEU A 74 17.91 -14.53 -1.44
C LEU A 74 17.87 -13.72 -0.12
N LEU A 75 16.85 -12.87 0.04
CA LEU A 75 16.65 -12.14 1.29
C LEU A 75 16.31 -13.11 2.45
N MET A 76 15.51 -14.16 2.19
CA MET A 76 15.27 -15.24 3.17
C MET A 76 16.57 -15.91 3.60
N ALA A 77 17.46 -16.21 2.65
CA ALA A 77 18.78 -16.77 2.97
C ALA A 77 19.62 -15.81 3.86
N ALA A 78 19.60 -14.52 3.56
CA ALA A 78 20.27 -13.50 4.38
C ALA A 78 19.70 -13.45 5.82
N ILE A 79 18.37 -13.54 5.96
CA ILE A 79 17.70 -13.56 7.28
C ILE A 79 18.03 -14.84 8.04
N ILE A 80 18.12 -15.98 7.38
CA ILE A 80 18.54 -17.25 8.02
C ILE A 80 19.94 -17.10 8.61
N LEU A 81 20.91 -16.53 7.86
CA LEU A 81 22.26 -16.29 8.35
C LEU A 81 22.28 -15.36 9.57
N GLU A 82 21.48 -14.28 9.51
CA GLU A 82 21.33 -13.33 10.62
C GLU A 82 20.71 -14.01 11.85
N LYS A 83 19.67 -14.79 11.68
CA LYS A 83 19.01 -15.53 12.78
C LYS A 83 19.93 -16.61 13.36
N TYR A 84 20.71 -17.29 12.53
CA TYR A 84 21.72 -18.22 13.01
C TYR A 84 22.77 -17.52 13.87
N LYS A 85 23.23 -16.34 13.47
CA LYS A 85 24.16 -15.49 14.26
C LYS A 85 23.54 -15.07 15.60
N GLN A 86 22.21 -14.88 15.66
CA GLN A 86 21.47 -14.60 16.90
C GLN A 86 21.28 -15.85 17.81
N GLY A 87 21.73 -17.01 17.39
CA GLY A 87 21.61 -18.26 18.15
C GLY A 87 20.46 -19.17 17.74
N GLU A 88 19.64 -18.76 16.75
CA GLU A 88 18.54 -19.60 16.26
C GLU A 88 19.09 -20.76 15.39
N ARG A 89 18.47 -21.92 15.49
CA ARG A 89 18.94 -23.14 14.80
C ARG A 89 17.84 -23.82 14.01
N ASN A 90 16.58 -23.58 14.36
CA ASN A 90 15.44 -24.31 13.83
C ASN A 90 14.55 -23.38 13.00
N PHE A 91 14.29 -23.79 11.77
CA PHE A 91 13.58 -23.00 10.78
C PHE A 91 12.46 -23.81 10.15
N ILE A 92 11.31 -23.19 9.92
CA ILE A 92 10.24 -23.77 9.09
C ILE A 92 10.03 -22.85 7.90
N PHE A 93 10.30 -23.32 6.70
CA PHE A 93 9.88 -22.69 5.47
C PHE A 93 8.54 -23.29 5.02
N PHE A 94 7.57 -22.44 4.80
CA PHE A 94 6.27 -22.87 4.28
C PHE A 94 5.71 -21.93 3.23
N VAL A 95 4.92 -22.51 2.33
CA VAL A 95 4.26 -21.85 1.20
C VAL A 95 2.96 -22.58 0.88
N ASN A 96 2.07 -21.95 0.10
CA ASN A 96 0.80 -22.57 -0.28
C ASN A 96 0.92 -23.62 -1.40
N ASN A 97 1.99 -23.60 -2.21
CA ASN A 97 2.11 -24.39 -3.43
C ASN A 97 3.33 -25.33 -3.41
N SER A 98 3.12 -26.65 -3.68
CA SER A 98 4.17 -27.66 -3.68
C SER A 98 5.27 -27.42 -4.75
N ASN A 99 4.94 -26.81 -5.89
CA ASN A 99 5.94 -26.51 -6.93
C ASN A 99 6.92 -25.41 -6.47
N ILE A 100 6.40 -24.40 -5.77
CA ILE A 100 7.23 -23.35 -5.16
C ILE A 100 8.11 -23.96 -4.07
N LEU A 101 7.53 -24.84 -3.24
CA LEU A 101 8.25 -25.54 -2.20
C LEU A 101 9.47 -26.29 -2.73
N THR A 102 9.28 -27.11 -3.76
CA THR A 102 10.37 -27.89 -4.39
C THR A 102 11.47 -26.99 -4.93
N LYS A 103 11.10 -25.94 -5.67
CA LYS A 103 12.09 -24.97 -6.22
C LYS A 103 12.87 -24.26 -5.12
N THR A 104 12.18 -23.82 -4.08
CA THR A 104 12.84 -23.13 -2.97
C THR A 104 13.75 -24.08 -2.21
N ARG A 105 13.31 -25.31 -1.95
CA ARG A 105 14.13 -26.36 -1.35
C ARG A 105 15.42 -26.58 -2.14
N ASP A 106 15.34 -26.70 -3.47
CA ASP A 106 16.50 -26.87 -4.33
C ASP A 106 17.43 -25.63 -4.32
N ASN A 107 16.89 -24.43 -4.21
CA ASN A 107 17.70 -23.20 -4.05
C ASN A 107 18.49 -23.16 -2.72
N PHE A 108 17.96 -23.79 -1.68
CA PHE A 108 18.61 -23.83 -0.34
C PHE A 108 19.54 -25.03 -0.17
N LEU A 109 19.25 -26.17 -0.81
CA LEU A 109 19.93 -27.46 -0.57
C LEU A 109 20.70 -28.01 -1.79
N GLY A 110 20.40 -27.54 -3.00
CA GLY A 110 20.89 -28.13 -4.26
C GLY A 110 22.41 -28.03 -4.48
N GLY A 111 23.13 -27.33 -3.64
CA GLY A 111 24.60 -27.22 -3.68
C GLY A 111 25.13 -26.55 -4.94
N ILE A 112 26.43 -26.65 -5.14
CA ILE A 112 27.18 -25.97 -6.20
C ILE A 112 26.69 -26.32 -7.61
N GLY A 113 26.11 -27.51 -7.80
CA GLY A 113 25.60 -27.96 -9.09
C GLY A 113 24.30 -27.25 -9.55
N SER A 114 23.60 -26.54 -8.64
CA SER A 114 22.40 -25.77 -8.97
C SER A 114 22.77 -24.33 -9.29
N SER A 115 22.39 -23.86 -10.48
CA SER A 115 22.60 -22.44 -10.89
C SER A 115 21.89 -21.42 -9.99
N LYS A 116 20.87 -21.86 -9.26
CA LYS A 116 20.06 -21.03 -8.36
C LYS A 116 20.35 -21.27 -6.87
N TYR A 117 21.43 -21.99 -6.53
CA TYR A 117 21.85 -22.16 -5.13
C TYR A 117 22.24 -20.82 -4.52
N LEU A 118 21.78 -20.56 -3.29
CA LEU A 118 21.80 -19.22 -2.70
C LEU A 118 23.01 -18.94 -1.81
N PHE A 119 23.65 -19.97 -1.26
CA PHE A 119 24.72 -19.80 -0.30
C PHE A 119 26.09 -19.97 -0.94
N ALA A 120 27.11 -19.45 -0.28
CA ALA A 120 28.49 -19.70 -0.65
C ALA A 120 28.83 -21.21 -0.53
N ASP A 121 29.84 -21.65 -1.24
CA ASP A 121 30.28 -23.05 -1.26
C ASP A 121 30.62 -23.57 0.15
N LYS A 122 31.04 -22.66 1.02
CA LYS A 122 31.34 -22.92 2.42
C LYS A 122 30.77 -21.76 3.26
N ILE A 123 29.81 -22.07 4.08
CA ILE A 123 29.22 -21.10 5.00
C ILE A 123 30.05 -21.07 6.27
N ALA A 124 30.52 -19.90 6.68
CA ALA A 124 31.31 -19.71 7.90
C ALA A 124 30.82 -18.49 8.69
N ILE A 125 30.44 -18.70 9.95
CA ILE A 125 30.07 -17.64 10.90
C ILE A 125 30.89 -17.86 12.16
N ASP A 126 31.55 -16.80 12.69
CA ASP A 126 32.42 -16.84 13.86
C ASP A 126 33.54 -17.91 13.78
N ASN A 127 34.13 -18.07 12.60
CA ASN A 127 35.17 -19.08 12.28
C ASN A 127 34.66 -20.55 12.38
N GLN A 128 33.35 -20.77 12.47
CA GLN A 128 32.75 -22.11 12.44
C GLN A 128 32.12 -22.36 11.09
N VAL A 129 32.38 -23.53 10.53
CA VAL A 129 31.75 -24.02 9.31
C VAL A 129 30.36 -24.54 9.66
N ILE A 130 29.37 -24.07 8.91
CA ILE A 130 27.96 -24.34 9.16
C ILE A 130 27.37 -25.11 7.99
N ASN A 131 26.57 -26.13 8.30
CA ASN A 131 25.82 -26.89 7.30
C ASN A 131 24.35 -26.49 7.29
N ILE A 132 23.71 -26.57 6.13
CA ILE A 132 22.26 -26.47 6.01
C ILE A 132 21.72 -27.87 5.85
N ARG A 133 20.73 -28.20 6.66
CA ARG A 133 20.11 -29.53 6.68
C ARG A 133 18.60 -29.43 6.55
N GLU A 134 18.04 -30.27 5.73
CA GLU A 134 16.60 -30.54 5.79
C GLU A 134 16.34 -31.52 6.91
N VAL A 135 15.34 -31.25 7.72
CA VAL A 135 14.84 -32.14 8.78
C VAL A 135 13.33 -32.33 8.61
N THR A 136 12.84 -33.50 9.01
CA THR A 136 11.39 -33.79 8.99
C THR A 136 10.69 -33.27 10.23
N ASP A 137 11.41 -33.24 11.34
CA ASP A 137 11.02 -32.71 12.65
C ASP A 137 12.28 -32.20 13.39
N PHE A 138 12.13 -31.61 14.57
CA PHE A 138 13.23 -31.00 15.30
C PHE A 138 13.92 -31.93 16.33
N SER A 139 13.51 -33.19 16.43
CA SER A 139 14.19 -34.16 17.27
C SER A 139 15.61 -34.50 16.76
N ASP A 140 15.81 -34.36 15.44
CA ASP A 140 17.11 -34.58 14.76
C ASP A 140 17.93 -33.28 14.54
N SER A 141 17.61 -32.21 15.26
CA SER A 141 18.28 -30.90 15.10
C SER A 141 19.72 -30.94 15.61
N GLN A 142 20.63 -30.43 14.80
CA GLN A 142 22.05 -30.25 15.17
C GLN A 142 22.35 -28.81 15.56
N LYS A 143 23.11 -28.62 16.64
CA LYS A 143 23.40 -27.28 17.20
C LYS A 143 24.37 -26.43 16.34
N ASP A 144 25.16 -27.09 15.51
CA ASP A 144 26.13 -26.48 14.60
C ASP A 144 25.62 -26.36 13.15
N SER A 145 24.34 -26.59 12.95
CA SER A 145 23.71 -26.56 11.64
C SER A 145 22.47 -25.68 11.62
N ILE A 146 22.12 -25.22 10.43
CA ILE A 146 20.83 -24.59 10.11
C ILE A 146 19.88 -25.75 9.76
N ASN A 147 18.90 -26.02 10.65
CA ASN A 147 17.95 -27.12 10.47
C ASN A 147 16.64 -26.55 9.92
N ILE A 148 16.22 -26.96 8.73
CA ILE A 148 15.06 -26.42 8.03
C ILE A 148 14.05 -27.52 7.74
N VAL A 149 12.81 -27.29 8.15
CA VAL A 149 11.64 -28.06 7.68
C VAL A 149 11.06 -27.34 6.47
N PHE A 150 10.95 -28.01 5.33
CA PHE A 150 10.27 -27.52 4.14
C PHE A 150 8.88 -28.14 4.03
N THR A 151 7.84 -27.31 4.05
CA THR A 151 6.45 -27.81 4.06
C THR A 151 5.49 -26.87 3.33
N THR A 152 4.29 -27.34 3.04
CA THR A 152 3.17 -26.45 2.66
C THR A 152 2.36 -26.12 3.90
N ILE A 153 1.65 -24.98 3.89
CA ILE A 153 0.83 -24.58 5.04
C ILE A 153 -0.26 -25.62 5.35
N GLN A 154 -0.83 -26.24 4.31
CA GLN A 154 -1.82 -27.32 4.46
C GLN A 154 -1.22 -28.55 5.13
N LYS A 155 -0.01 -28.95 4.73
CA LYS A 155 0.68 -30.07 5.34
C LYS A 155 1.08 -29.75 6.77
N LEU A 156 1.63 -28.57 7.04
CA LEU A 156 1.98 -28.11 8.38
C LEU A 156 0.77 -28.16 9.33
N HIS A 157 -0.37 -27.61 8.88
CA HIS A 157 -1.62 -27.66 9.63
C HIS A 157 -2.07 -29.12 9.90
N THR A 158 -2.00 -29.97 8.89
CA THR A 158 -2.40 -31.36 9.00
C THR A 158 -1.48 -32.15 9.95
N ASP A 159 -0.18 -31.98 9.82
CA ASP A 159 0.82 -32.72 10.63
C ASP A 159 0.72 -32.33 12.11
N LEU A 160 0.48 -31.05 12.42
CA LEU A 160 0.34 -30.56 13.79
C LEU A 160 -1.00 -30.93 14.45
N ASN A 161 -2.07 -31.10 13.67
CA ASN A 161 -3.40 -31.41 14.22
C ASN A 161 -3.78 -32.90 14.09
N LYS A 162 -2.94 -33.75 13.42
CA LYS A 162 -3.13 -35.18 13.30
C LYS A 162 -1.85 -35.88 13.68
N ILE A 163 -1.85 -36.52 14.84
CA ILE A 163 -0.68 -37.26 15.35
C ILE A 163 -0.30 -38.36 14.35
N ARG A 164 0.93 -38.26 13.80
CA ARG A 164 1.54 -39.26 12.92
C ARG A 164 2.97 -39.49 13.36
N GLU A 165 3.48 -40.71 13.21
CA GLU A 165 4.88 -41.02 13.43
C GLU A 165 5.77 -40.21 12.47
N ASN A 166 6.90 -39.68 12.96
CA ASN A 166 7.86 -38.85 12.22
C ASN A 166 7.25 -37.61 11.58
N SER A 167 6.31 -36.96 12.25
CA SER A 167 5.76 -35.67 11.87
C SER A 167 5.99 -34.61 12.95
N LEU A 168 5.93 -33.34 12.57
CA LEU A 168 5.96 -32.25 13.53
C LEU A 168 4.80 -32.36 14.52
N SER A 169 5.07 -32.11 15.80
CA SER A 169 4.05 -32.01 16.85
C SER A 169 4.23 -30.72 17.65
N TYR A 170 3.16 -30.26 18.31
CA TYR A 170 3.21 -29.03 19.10
C TYR A 170 4.16 -29.13 20.29
N GLU A 171 4.33 -30.30 20.88
CA GLU A 171 5.21 -30.54 22.03
C GLU A 171 6.68 -30.26 21.69
N GLN A 172 7.10 -30.47 20.46
CA GLN A 172 8.47 -30.18 20.02
C GLN A 172 8.85 -28.71 20.10
N PHE A 173 7.86 -27.79 20.12
CA PHE A 173 8.13 -26.35 20.12
C PHE A 173 8.37 -25.78 21.53
N GLU A 174 7.91 -26.44 22.59
CA GLU A 174 7.94 -25.89 23.96
C GLU A 174 9.36 -25.54 24.44
N ASP A 175 10.35 -26.34 24.04
CA ASP A 175 11.73 -26.19 24.52
C ASP A 175 12.66 -25.53 23.48
N ILE A 176 12.18 -25.24 22.27
CA ILE A 176 13.01 -24.74 21.19
C ILE A 176 12.63 -23.31 20.78
N SER A 177 13.62 -22.60 20.25
CA SER A 177 13.38 -21.37 19.49
C SER A 177 13.14 -21.73 18.04
N ILE A 178 12.18 -21.04 17.39
CA ILE A 178 11.74 -21.32 16.03
C ILE A 178 11.68 -20.05 15.18
N VAL A 179 12.16 -20.13 13.95
CA VAL A 179 12.02 -19.08 12.93
C VAL A 179 11.11 -19.59 11.81
N LEU A 180 10.04 -18.88 11.58
CA LEU A 180 9.05 -19.16 10.54
C LEU A 180 9.34 -18.29 9.32
N LEU A 181 9.41 -18.89 8.14
CA LEU A 181 9.60 -18.21 6.86
C LEU A 181 8.43 -18.52 5.95
N ALA A 182 7.58 -17.53 5.69
CA ALA A 182 6.38 -17.66 4.87
C ALA A 182 6.57 -16.99 3.52
N ASP A 183 6.57 -17.76 2.44
CA ASP A 183 6.52 -17.18 1.09
C ASP A 183 5.07 -17.12 0.59
N GLU A 184 4.78 -16.15 -0.28
CA GLU A 184 3.43 -15.82 -0.76
C GLU A 184 2.42 -15.64 0.40
N ALA A 185 2.84 -14.91 1.44
CA ALA A 185 2.10 -14.74 2.70
C ALA A 185 0.71 -14.10 2.55
N HIS A 186 0.39 -13.52 1.39
CA HIS A 186 -0.96 -13.00 1.10
C HIS A 186 -2.04 -14.11 1.18
N HIS A 187 -1.69 -15.36 0.94
CA HIS A 187 -2.61 -16.50 1.14
C HIS A 187 -3.03 -16.71 2.60
N LEU A 188 -2.23 -16.29 3.56
CA LEU A 188 -2.58 -16.32 4.98
C LEU A 188 -3.64 -15.26 5.35
N ASN A 189 -3.91 -14.31 4.45
CA ASN A 189 -4.80 -13.17 4.67
C ASN A 189 -6.00 -13.15 3.69
N ALA A 190 -6.10 -14.10 2.77
CA ALA A 190 -7.09 -14.11 1.70
C ALA A 190 -8.47 -14.63 2.16
N GLY A 191 -9.07 -14.01 3.15
CA GLY A 191 -10.43 -14.34 3.60
C GLY A 191 -11.50 -13.69 2.71
N LEU A 192 -11.69 -14.15 1.46
CA LEU A 192 -12.67 -13.57 0.52
C LEU A 192 -13.82 -14.49 0.13
N ASN A 193 -13.69 -15.81 0.29
CA ASN A 193 -14.81 -16.77 0.16
C ASN A 193 -15.05 -17.45 1.49
N LYS A 194 -16.30 -17.81 1.81
CA LYS A 194 -16.62 -18.43 3.11
C LYS A 194 -15.80 -19.69 3.39
N SER A 195 -15.57 -20.54 2.37
CA SER A 195 -14.75 -21.75 2.50
C SER A 195 -13.24 -21.45 2.70
N GLU A 196 -12.72 -20.47 1.97
CA GLU A 196 -11.33 -20.02 2.09
C GLU A 196 -11.07 -19.26 3.40
N LYS A 197 -12.10 -18.61 3.94
CA LYS A 197 -12.00 -17.92 5.23
C LYS A 197 -11.82 -18.93 6.38
N ASP A 198 -12.59 -20.00 6.40
CA ASP A 198 -12.48 -21.02 7.46
C ASP A 198 -11.11 -21.73 7.43
N ASP A 199 -10.59 -22.05 6.23
CA ASP A 199 -9.26 -22.63 6.06
C ASP A 199 -8.16 -21.64 6.49
N ASN A 200 -8.25 -20.39 6.08
CA ASN A 200 -7.27 -19.36 6.45
C ASN A 200 -7.29 -19.04 7.95
N ASP A 201 -8.45 -18.99 8.58
CA ASP A 201 -8.56 -18.82 10.03
C ASP A 201 -7.90 -20.00 10.76
N SER A 202 -8.01 -21.22 10.22
CA SER A 202 -7.35 -22.41 10.79
C SER A 202 -5.83 -22.40 10.58
N TRP A 203 -5.32 -21.89 9.45
CA TRP A 203 -3.88 -21.76 9.20
C TRP A 203 -3.26 -20.66 10.06
N THR A 204 -3.94 -19.53 10.20
CA THR A 204 -3.52 -18.45 11.10
C THR A 204 -3.43 -18.94 12.54
N ALA A 205 -4.46 -19.67 13.02
CA ALA A 205 -4.45 -20.27 14.34
C ALA A 205 -3.30 -21.28 14.54
N THR A 206 -2.93 -22.03 13.49
CA THR A 206 -1.79 -22.96 13.55
C THR A 206 -0.48 -22.20 13.77
N ILE A 207 -0.25 -21.11 13.04
CA ILE A 207 0.94 -20.26 13.19
C ILE A 207 0.96 -19.60 14.57
N GLU A 208 -0.15 -19.07 15.03
CA GLU A 208 -0.28 -18.46 16.36
C GLU A 208 -0.01 -19.46 17.47
N ASN A 209 -0.47 -20.71 17.31
CA ASN A 209 -0.19 -21.77 18.28
C ASN A 209 1.30 -22.13 18.32
N ILE A 210 1.97 -22.24 17.18
CA ILE A 210 3.44 -22.44 17.13
C ILE A 210 4.14 -21.27 17.86
N GLN A 211 3.75 -20.03 17.56
CA GLN A 211 4.36 -18.85 18.18
C GLN A 211 4.12 -18.79 19.69
N ARG A 212 2.98 -19.22 20.14
CA ARG A 212 2.61 -19.24 21.57
C ARG A 212 3.35 -20.31 22.36
N LEU A 213 3.56 -21.48 21.77
CA LEU A 213 4.16 -22.64 22.44
C LEU A 213 5.69 -22.58 22.40
N ALA A 214 6.27 -22.05 21.35
CA ALA A 214 7.72 -21.97 21.22
C ALA A 214 8.34 -21.08 22.30
N LYS A 215 9.49 -21.51 22.83
CA LYS A 215 10.27 -20.75 23.81
C LYS A 215 10.59 -19.33 23.34
N LYS A 216 10.88 -19.19 22.07
CA LYS A 216 11.03 -17.94 21.34
C LYS A 216 10.65 -18.16 19.90
N SER A 217 9.89 -17.23 19.33
CA SER A 217 9.47 -17.33 17.94
C SER A 217 9.66 -16.02 17.20
N SER A 218 9.89 -16.14 15.91
CA SER A 218 9.83 -15.03 14.96
C SER A 218 9.28 -15.52 13.63
N ILE A 219 8.49 -14.67 12.96
CA ILE A 219 7.95 -14.96 11.63
C ILE A 219 8.36 -13.88 10.65
N PHE A 220 8.84 -14.30 9.49
CA PHE A 220 9.19 -13.45 8.35
C PHE A 220 8.26 -13.82 7.18
N GLU A 221 7.44 -12.88 6.82
CA GLU A 221 6.43 -13.02 5.78
C GLU A 221 6.89 -12.28 4.52
N PHE A 222 6.78 -12.93 3.37
CA PHE A 222 7.15 -12.37 2.08
C PHE A 222 5.98 -12.45 1.13
N THR A 223 5.69 -11.34 0.44
CA THR A 223 4.64 -11.31 -0.57
C THR A 223 4.93 -10.26 -1.63
N ALA A 224 4.48 -10.52 -2.85
CA ALA A 224 4.49 -9.49 -3.91
C ALA A 224 3.22 -8.62 -3.88
N THR A 225 2.14 -9.15 -3.31
CA THR A 225 0.84 -8.50 -3.32
C THR A 225 0.27 -8.42 -1.91
N ILE A 226 -0.09 -7.21 -1.49
CA ILE A 226 -0.77 -6.97 -0.23
C ILE A 226 -1.87 -5.92 -0.45
N ASP A 227 -3.05 -6.20 0.09
CA ASP A 227 -4.18 -5.28 0.04
C ASP A 227 -4.20 -4.40 1.31
N LEU A 228 -3.52 -3.27 1.26
CA LEU A 228 -3.48 -2.30 2.36
C LEU A 228 -4.72 -1.39 2.42
N GLU A 229 -5.63 -1.48 1.44
CA GLU A 229 -6.93 -0.79 1.50
C GLU A 229 -7.92 -1.54 2.41
N ASN A 230 -7.72 -2.83 2.57
CA ASN A 230 -8.44 -3.62 3.57
C ASN A 230 -7.97 -3.25 4.98
N LYS A 231 -8.89 -2.70 5.78
CA LYS A 231 -8.59 -2.16 7.11
C LYS A 231 -8.03 -3.20 8.09
N ASP A 232 -8.48 -4.45 8.00
CA ASP A 232 -8.04 -5.52 8.89
C ASP A 232 -6.61 -5.94 8.55
N ILE A 233 -6.29 -6.08 7.26
CA ILE A 233 -4.93 -6.37 6.77
C ILE A 233 -4.00 -5.20 7.11
N ALA A 234 -4.43 -3.97 6.87
CA ALA A 234 -3.66 -2.78 7.19
C ALA A 234 -3.32 -2.70 8.69
N LYS A 235 -4.32 -2.95 9.56
CA LYS A 235 -4.13 -2.97 11.02
C LYS A 235 -3.16 -4.08 11.47
N LYS A 236 -3.28 -5.28 10.88
CA LYS A 236 -2.38 -6.42 11.19
C LYS A 236 -0.92 -6.07 10.90
N TYR A 237 -0.66 -5.39 9.79
CA TYR A 237 0.71 -5.14 9.32
C TYR A 237 1.23 -3.73 9.57
N GLU A 238 0.51 -2.88 10.28
CA GLU A 238 0.92 -1.49 10.57
C GLU A 238 2.34 -1.40 11.16
N LYS A 239 2.66 -2.29 12.12
CA LYS A 239 3.96 -2.34 12.80
C LYS A 239 4.91 -3.44 12.28
N SER A 240 4.44 -4.29 11.39
CA SER A 240 5.18 -5.45 10.88
C SER A 240 5.70 -5.25 9.46
N LEU A 241 5.07 -4.41 8.65
CA LEU A 241 5.53 -4.09 7.30
C LEU A 241 6.72 -3.13 7.40
N ILE A 242 7.95 -3.67 7.34
CA ILE A 242 9.17 -2.87 7.48
C ILE A 242 9.74 -2.41 6.14
N TYR A 243 9.39 -3.08 5.05
CA TYR A 243 9.89 -2.77 3.72
C TYR A 243 8.83 -3.00 2.65
N LYS A 244 8.61 -1.99 1.83
CA LYS A 244 7.75 -2.04 0.66
C LYS A 244 8.59 -1.65 -0.56
N TYR A 245 8.71 -2.60 -1.49
CA TYR A 245 9.41 -2.46 -2.76
C TYR A 245 8.60 -3.19 -3.81
N ASP A 246 7.51 -2.56 -4.19
CA ASP A 246 6.55 -3.16 -5.12
C ASP A 246 7.06 -3.09 -6.58
N LEU A 247 6.22 -3.54 -7.49
CA LEU A 247 6.61 -3.63 -8.90
C LEU A 247 6.86 -2.25 -9.52
N LYS A 248 6.32 -1.18 -8.94
CA LYS A 248 6.54 0.19 -9.39
C LYS A 248 7.98 0.62 -9.12
N GLU A 249 8.45 0.48 -7.88
CA GLU A 249 9.83 0.79 -7.50
C GLU A 249 10.80 -0.09 -8.29
N PHE A 250 10.49 -1.39 -8.42
CA PHE A 250 11.29 -2.36 -9.17
C PHE A 250 11.43 -1.97 -10.66
N ARG A 251 10.38 -1.43 -11.26
CA ARG A 251 10.39 -0.93 -12.64
C ARG A 251 11.16 0.40 -12.74
N LEU A 252 10.97 1.32 -11.80
CA LEU A 252 11.68 2.60 -11.76
C LEU A 252 13.19 2.42 -11.63
N ASP A 253 13.61 1.44 -10.84
CA ASP A 253 15.02 1.05 -10.68
C ASP A 253 15.53 0.20 -11.86
N LYS A 254 14.73 0.05 -12.93
CA LYS A 254 15.07 -0.62 -14.19
C LYS A 254 15.31 -2.14 -14.13
N TYR A 255 14.89 -2.81 -13.06
CA TYR A 255 15.05 -4.25 -12.87
C TYR A 255 13.97 -5.11 -13.56
N SER A 256 13.01 -4.50 -14.26
CA SER A 256 12.00 -5.20 -15.06
C SER A 256 12.05 -4.77 -16.53
N LYS A 257 11.51 -5.58 -17.42
CA LYS A 257 11.21 -5.14 -18.78
C LYS A 257 10.19 -4.01 -18.76
N ASP A 258 10.26 -3.14 -19.75
CA ASP A 258 9.19 -2.19 -20.04
C ASP A 258 8.02 -2.91 -20.74
N VAL A 259 6.76 -2.50 -20.48
CA VAL A 259 5.57 -3.19 -21.00
C VAL A 259 4.92 -2.34 -22.09
N LEU A 260 4.84 -2.89 -23.29
CA LEU A 260 4.22 -2.25 -24.45
C LEU A 260 2.94 -2.96 -24.88
N PHE A 261 1.90 -2.18 -25.15
CA PHE A 261 0.63 -2.68 -25.65
C PHE A 261 0.55 -2.54 -27.17
N HIS A 262 0.34 -3.68 -27.87
CA HIS A 262 0.02 -3.72 -29.27
C HIS A 262 -1.48 -3.91 -29.44
N LEU A 263 -2.16 -2.82 -29.80
CA LEU A 263 -3.60 -2.79 -29.98
C LEU A 263 -3.88 -2.83 -31.47
N VAL A 264 -4.42 -3.93 -31.92
CA VAL A 264 -4.67 -4.15 -33.35
C VAL A 264 -6.16 -4.37 -33.55
N ASP A 265 -6.70 -3.61 -34.48
CA ASP A 265 -8.08 -3.76 -34.95
C ASP A 265 -8.11 -4.80 -36.10
N SER A 266 -7.80 -6.06 -35.74
CA SER A 266 -7.68 -7.16 -36.69
C SER A 266 -8.08 -8.50 -36.04
N ASP A 267 -8.18 -9.53 -36.90
CA ASP A 267 -8.45 -10.91 -36.51
C ASP A 267 -7.33 -11.53 -35.65
N ILE A 268 -7.62 -12.68 -35.09
CA ILE A 268 -6.71 -13.43 -34.21
C ILE A 268 -5.45 -13.89 -34.99
N GLU A 269 -5.58 -14.31 -36.24
CA GLU A 269 -4.47 -14.80 -37.08
C GLU A 269 -3.47 -13.67 -37.32
N THR A 270 -3.93 -12.47 -37.64
CA THR A 270 -3.07 -11.29 -37.83
C THR A 270 -2.31 -10.97 -36.52
N ARG A 271 -2.94 -11.02 -35.34
CA ARG A 271 -2.26 -10.82 -34.08
C ARG A 271 -1.19 -11.90 -33.80
N MET A 272 -1.48 -13.17 -34.12
CA MET A 272 -0.52 -14.26 -33.99
C MET A 272 0.68 -14.03 -34.89
N LEU A 273 0.44 -13.69 -36.16
CA LEU A 273 1.50 -13.46 -37.16
C LEU A 273 2.39 -12.28 -36.76
N GLN A 274 1.81 -11.17 -36.31
CA GLN A 274 2.58 -10.00 -35.87
C GLN A 274 3.49 -10.34 -34.68
N ALA A 275 2.99 -11.12 -33.72
CA ALA A 275 3.77 -11.51 -32.55
C ALA A 275 4.98 -12.37 -32.89
N ILE A 276 4.83 -13.34 -33.83
CA ILE A 276 5.97 -14.18 -34.28
C ILE A 276 6.97 -13.42 -35.13
N ILE A 277 6.53 -12.46 -35.97
CA ILE A 277 7.42 -11.54 -36.70
C ILE A 277 8.28 -10.72 -35.74
N ILE A 278 7.67 -10.12 -34.72
CA ILE A 278 8.37 -9.33 -33.69
C ILE A 278 9.33 -10.23 -32.88
N SER A 279 8.90 -11.45 -32.53
CA SER A 279 9.74 -12.42 -31.86
C SER A 279 10.98 -12.81 -32.68
N GLN A 280 10.83 -12.98 -34.00
CA GLN A 280 11.94 -13.28 -34.91
C GLN A 280 12.90 -12.10 -35.05
N PHE A 281 12.37 -10.89 -35.17
CA PHE A 281 13.15 -9.65 -35.17
C PHE A 281 14.00 -9.55 -33.89
N ARG A 282 13.39 -9.76 -32.72
CA ARG A 282 14.11 -9.75 -31.44
C ARG A 282 15.23 -10.77 -31.37
N LYS A 283 14.99 -11.99 -31.87
CA LYS A 283 15.99 -13.07 -31.92
C LYS A 283 17.19 -12.65 -32.75
N LYS A 284 16.95 -12.10 -33.93
CA LYS A 284 18.01 -11.69 -34.86
C LYS A 284 18.86 -10.56 -34.35
N ILE A 285 18.26 -9.50 -33.82
CA ILE A 285 19.00 -8.40 -33.17
C ILE A 285 19.83 -8.90 -31.98
N ALA A 286 19.29 -9.79 -31.16
CA ALA A 286 20.05 -10.37 -30.05
C ALA A 286 21.28 -11.11 -30.59
N LEU A 287 21.10 -11.96 -31.61
CA LEU A 287 22.18 -12.75 -32.19
C LEU A 287 23.28 -11.88 -32.82
N GLU A 288 22.93 -10.80 -33.52
CA GLU A 288 23.90 -9.85 -34.10
C GLU A 288 24.77 -9.17 -33.05
N ASN A 289 24.22 -9.01 -31.83
CA ASN A 289 24.94 -8.41 -30.72
C ASN A 289 25.55 -9.46 -29.78
N GLY A 290 25.70 -10.70 -30.21
CA GLY A 290 26.32 -11.77 -29.41
C GLY A 290 25.47 -12.30 -28.27
N ILE A 291 24.18 -11.91 -28.20
CA ILE A 291 23.25 -12.32 -27.12
C ILE A 291 22.51 -13.58 -27.60
N ASN A 292 22.76 -14.70 -26.91
CA ASN A 292 22.08 -15.97 -27.23
C ASN A 292 20.67 -15.98 -26.61
N LEU A 293 19.73 -15.27 -27.24
CA LEU A 293 18.36 -15.15 -26.79
C LEU A 293 17.41 -16.05 -27.60
N LYS A 294 16.62 -16.83 -26.87
CA LYS A 294 15.48 -17.58 -27.41
C LYS A 294 14.18 -16.95 -26.91
N PRO A 295 13.58 -15.98 -27.61
CA PRO A 295 12.38 -15.31 -27.13
C PRO A 295 11.17 -16.24 -27.23
N LEU A 296 10.36 -16.30 -26.18
CA LEU A 296 9.12 -17.06 -26.11
C LEU A 296 7.93 -16.18 -26.41
N VAL A 297 6.95 -16.76 -27.11
CA VAL A 297 5.63 -16.18 -27.36
C VAL A 297 4.58 -16.98 -26.59
N MET A 298 3.71 -16.32 -25.84
CA MET A 298 2.59 -16.96 -25.18
C MET A 298 1.28 -16.57 -25.83
N PHE A 299 0.54 -17.57 -26.29
CA PHE A 299 -0.80 -17.45 -26.82
C PHE A 299 -1.81 -17.80 -25.73
N LYS A 300 -2.53 -16.79 -25.22
CA LYS A 300 -3.49 -16.95 -24.12
C LYS A 300 -4.91 -17.11 -24.63
N SER A 301 -5.51 -18.28 -24.38
CA SER A 301 -6.91 -18.60 -24.63
C SER A 301 -7.75 -18.47 -23.36
N GLN A 302 -9.08 -18.25 -23.52
CA GLN A 302 -9.98 -18.15 -22.38
C GLN A 302 -10.38 -19.53 -21.83
N LYS A 303 -10.59 -20.51 -22.74
CA LYS A 303 -11.08 -21.85 -22.39
C LYS A 303 -10.23 -22.94 -23.01
N THR A 304 -10.20 -24.11 -22.37
CA THR A 304 -9.42 -25.27 -22.83
C THR A 304 -9.80 -25.74 -24.24
N ALA A 305 -11.09 -25.74 -24.58
CA ALA A 305 -11.52 -26.11 -25.94
C ALA A 305 -11.04 -25.14 -27.00
N GLU A 306 -11.07 -23.84 -26.70
CA GLU A 306 -10.58 -22.77 -27.58
C GLU A 306 -9.06 -22.87 -27.76
N ASN A 307 -8.33 -23.30 -26.74
CA ASN A 307 -6.87 -23.40 -26.77
C ASN A 307 -6.37 -24.40 -27.83
N LYS A 308 -7.06 -25.53 -27.97
CA LYS A 308 -6.76 -26.50 -29.02
C LYS A 308 -7.08 -25.98 -30.41
N ASN A 309 -8.23 -25.33 -30.58
CA ASN A 309 -8.63 -24.73 -31.85
C ASN A 309 -7.65 -23.62 -32.26
N ASN A 310 -7.19 -22.82 -31.33
CA ASN A 310 -6.21 -21.76 -31.58
C ASN A 310 -4.83 -22.33 -31.98
N LEU A 311 -4.40 -23.46 -31.41
CA LEU A 311 -3.21 -24.14 -31.84
C LEU A 311 -3.36 -24.68 -33.29
N THR A 312 -4.51 -25.27 -33.61
CA THR A 312 -4.79 -25.75 -34.98
C THR A 312 -4.80 -24.57 -35.97
N MET A 313 -5.51 -23.50 -35.68
CA MET A 313 -5.54 -22.26 -36.43
C MET A 313 -4.14 -21.70 -36.69
N PHE A 314 -3.31 -21.64 -35.63
CA PHE A 314 -1.92 -21.17 -35.72
C PHE A 314 -1.09 -22.06 -36.68
N THR A 315 -1.23 -23.38 -36.56
CA THR A 315 -0.50 -24.35 -37.41
C THR A 315 -0.95 -24.23 -38.88
N GLU A 316 -2.25 -24.09 -39.13
CA GLU A 316 -2.81 -23.87 -40.46
C GLU A 316 -2.35 -22.53 -41.05
N MET A 317 -2.40 -21.45 -40.29
CA MET A 317 -1.88 -20.13 -40.69
C MET A 317 -0.40 -20.22 -41.08
N LEU A 318 0.42 -20.87 -40.23
CA LEU A 318 1.86 -20.99 -40.49
C LEU A 318 2.15 -21.81 -41.78
N ASN A 319 1.44 -22.93 -41.99
CA ASN A 319 1.59 -23.76 -43.17
C ASN A 319 1.17 -23.04 -44.46
N SER A 320 0.13 -22.20 -44.40
CA SER A 320 -0.38 -21.42 -45.53
C SER A 320 0.30 -20.06 -45.70
N LEU A 321 1.29 -19.74 -44.86
CA LEU A 321 1.98 -18.45 -44.89
C LEU A 321 2.70 -18.24 -46.21
N ASN A 322 2.45 -17.10 -46.88
CA ASN A 322 2.99 -16.71 -48.17
C ASN A 322 3.34 -15.21 -48.20
N GLU A 323 3.94 -14.73 -49.31
CA GLU A 323 4.38 -13.33 -49.49
C GLU A 323 3.23 -12.31 -49.35
N GLU A 324 2.02 -12.69 -49.75
CA GLU A 324 0.85 -11.81 -49.67
C GLU A 324 0.50 -11.51 -48.22
N ASN A 325 0.60 -12.51 -47.34
CA ASN A 325 0.37 -12.33 -45.91
C ASN A 325 1.38 -11.35 -45.30
N ILE A 326 2.64 -11.42 -45.64
CA ILE A 326 3.69 -10.49 -45.17
C ILE A 326 3.47 -9.10 -45.75
N THR A 327 3.14 -8.98 -47.02
CA THR A 327 2.84 -7.72 -47.70
C THR A 327 1.62 -7.02 -47.04
N LYS A 328 0.58 -7.79 -46.68
CA LYS A 328 -0.59 -7.28 -45.96
C LYS A 328 -0.19 -6.71 -44.61
N GLN A 329 0.73 -7.33 -43.85
CA GLN A 329 1.22 -6.76 -42.58
C GLN A 329 1.93 -5.42 -42.81
N LYS A 330 2.75 -5.28 -43.86
CA LYS A 330 3.40 -4.01 -44.21
C LYS A 330 2.37 -2.91 -44.57
N GLN A 331 1.29 -3.26 -45.25
CA GLN A 331 0.21 -2.32 -45.59
C GLN A 331 -0.56 -1.85 -44.37
N LEU A 332 -0.87 -2.74 -43.40
CA LEU A 332 -1.57 -2.39 -42.16
C LEU A 332 -0.82 -1.36 -41.35
N ILE A 333 0.50 -1.37 -41.36
CA ILE A 333 1.33 -0.36 -40.66
C ILE A 333 1.11 1.02 -41.27
N ASN A 334 1.06 1.13 -42.60
CA ASN A 334 0.90 2.41 -43.29
C ASN A 334 -0.47 3.04 -43.06
N ILE A 335 -1.52 2.22 -42.92
CA ILE A 335 -2.91 2.67 -42.66
C ILE A 335 -3.04 3.26 -41.23
N GLN A 336 -2.33 2.69 -40.28
CA GLN A 336 -2.45 3.06 -38.86
C GLN A 336 -1.59 4.27 -38.44
N ASN A 337 -0.99 5.01 -39.35
CA ASN A 337 -0.09 6.15 -39.08
C ASN A 337 1.07 5.84 -38.11
N GLY A 338 1.47 4.60 -38.01
CA GLY A 338 2.45 4.13 -37.03
C GLY A 338 3.91 4.31 -37.47
N LYS A 339 4.37 5.51 -37.75
CA LYS A 339 5.76 5.79 -38.19
C LYS A 339 6.86 5.27 -37.25
N ASN A 340 6.54 4.80 -36.07
CA ASN A 340 7.48 4.25 -35.11
C ASN A 340 7.01 2.94 -34.45
N SER A 341 6.09 2.20 -35.07
CA SER A 341 5.65 0.92 -34.50
C SER A 341 6.81 -0.09 -34.52
N ILE A 342 6.82 -0.99 -33.53
CA ILE A 342 7.84 -2.07 -33.47
C ILE A 342 7.81 -2.96 -34.72
N LEU A 343 6.64 -3.17 -35.31
CA LEU A 343 6.49 -3.95 -36.52
C LEU A 343 7.15 -3.22 -37.72
N GLN A 344 7.08 -1.88 -37.79
CA GLN A 344 7.80 -1.09 -38.76
C GLN A 344 9.32 -1.22 -38.57
N LYS A 345 9.79 -1.15 -37.30
CA LYS A 345 11.21 -1.37 -36.97
C LYS A 345 11.66 -2.76 -37.40
N ALA A 346 10.84 -3.79 -37.19
CA ALA A 346 11.13 -5.15 -37.62
C ALA A 346 11.29 -5.26 -39.15
N PHE A 347 10.36 -4.70 -39.92
CA PHE A 347 10.49 -4.77 -41.38
C PHE A 347 11.64 -3.93 -41.92
N ASN A 348 11.91 -2.75 -41.39
CA ASN A 348 13.06 -1.93 -41.74
C ASN A 348 14.39 -2.68 -41.49
N PHE A 349 14.45 -3.39 -40.36
CA PHE A 349 15.59 -4.24 -40.01
C PHE A 349 15.78 -5.38 -41.07
N PHE A 350 14.70 -6.12 -41.38
CA PHE A 350 14.77 -7.19 -42.35
C PHE A 350 15.20 -6.69 -43.73
N GLU A 351 14.74 -5.51 -44.17
CA GLU A 351 15.17 -4.86 -45.40
C GLU A 351 16.64 -4.46 -45.36
N LYS A 352 17.10 -3.88 -44.24
CA LYS A 352 18.51 -3.49 -44.04
C LYS A 352 19.45 -4.71 -44.11
N GLU A 353 19.04 -5.82 -43.53
CA GLU A 353 19.81 -7.08 -43.52
C GLU A 353 19.60 -7.95 -44.78
N ASN A 354 18.91 -7.41 -45.79
CA ASN A 354 18.60 -8.11 -47.04
C ASN A 354 17.84 -9.44 -46.86
N ILE A 355 17.00 -9.55 -45.86
CA ILE A 355 16.15 -10.70 -45.61
C ILE A 355 14.88 -10.54 -46.44
N SER A 356 14.70 -11.38 -47.46
CA SER A 356 13.50 -11.33 -48.29
C SER A 356 12.25 -11.80 -47.52
N ASN A 357 11.06 -11.49 -48.08
CA ASN A 357 9.82 -12.00 -47.50
C ASN A 357 9.79 -13.52 -47.45
N ASN A 358 10.34 -14.20 -48.45
CA ASN A 358 10.42 -15.67 -48.51
C ASN A 358 11.38 -16.23 -47.49
N ASP A 359 12.55 -15.63 -47.29
CA ASP A 359 13.49 -16.03 -46.25
C ASP A 359 12.83 -15.89 -44.84
N LEU A 360 12.13 -14.79 -44.59
CA LEU A 360 11.39 -14.58 -43.34
C LEU A 360 10.31 -15.66 -43.14
N ILE A 361 9.55 -16.01 -44.19
CA ILE A 361 8.52 -17.05 -44.14
C ILE A 361 9.12 -18.40 -43.75
N GLU A 362 10.21 -18.81 -44.42
CA GLU A 362 10.86 -20.09 -44.17
C GLU A 362 11.44 -20.13 -42.72
N GLU A 363 12.02 -19.02 -42.26
CA GLU A 363 12.49 -18.92 -40.88
C GLU A 363 11.34 -19.03 -39.88
N LEU A 364 10.21 -18.36 -40.12
CA LEU A 364 9.05 -18.45 -39.23
C LEU A 364 8.49 -19.87 -39.18
N LYS A 365 8.39 -20.56 -40.30
CA LYS A 365 7.94 -21.95 -40.38
C LYS A 365 8.88 -22.90 -39.60
N GLU A 366 10.19 -22.71 -39.72
CA GLU A 366 11.17 -23.51 -38.98
C GLU A 366 11.17 -23.21 -37.48
N GLU A 367 11.11 -21.93 -37.11
CA GLU A 367 11.17 -21.49 -35.72
C GLU A 367 9.91 -21.87 -34.91
N PHE A 368 8.76 -21.92 -35.55
CA PHE A 368 7.48 -22.21 -34.90
C PHE A 368 6.84 -23.53 -35.35
N ARG A 369 7.66 -24.48 -35.84
CA ARG A 369 7.19 -25.83 -36.21
C ARG A 369 6.58 -26.56 -35.00
N ALA A 370 5.77 -27.58 -35.25
CA ALA A 370 4.96 -28.28 -34.23
C ALA A 370 5.77 -28.77 -33.00
N GLU A 371 7.01 -29.24 -33.20
CA GLU A 371 7.88 -29.72 -32.14
C GLU A 371 8.31 -28.62 -31.16
N ARG A 372 8.27 -27.36 -31.60
CA ARG A 372 8.62 -26.16 -30.82
C ARG A 372 7.41 -25.46 -30.19
N LEU A 373 6.23 -26.06 -30.31
CA LEU A 373 5.01 -25.60 -29.70
C LEU A 373 4.63 -26.46 -28.52
N ILE A 374 4.10 -25.87 -27.47
CA ILE A 374 3.58 -26.59 -26.30
C ILE A 374 2.17 -26.09 -25.96
N ILE A 375 1.27 -27.03 -25.70
CA ILE A 375 -0.08 -26.73 -25.23
C ILE A 375 -0.18 -27.05 -23.74
N ILE A 376 -0.76 -26.11 -22.98
CA ILE A 376 -0.94 -26.24 -21.54
C ILE A 376 -2.41 -26.02 -21.21
N ASP A 377 -3.03 -27.06 -20.68
CA ASP A 377 -4.37 -26.98 -20.09
C ASP A 377 -4.43 -27.78 -18.79
N GLY A 378 -5.54 -27.64 -18.03
CA GLY A 378 -5.71 -28.31 -16.75
C GLY A 378 -5.62 -29.85 -16.79
N LYS A 379 -5.66 -30.46 -17.99
CA LYS A 379 -5.63 -31.92 -18.19
C LYS A 379 -4.28 -32.44 -18.70
N THR A 380 -3.43 -31.56 -19.27
CA THR A 380 -2.13 -31.93 -19.88
C THR A 380 -0.94 -31.88 -18.92
N LYS A 381 -1.16 -31.97 -17.62
CA LYS A 381 -0.09 -32.04 -16.61
C LYS A 381 0.64 -33.38 -16.61
N THR A 382 1.35 -33.70 -17.69
CA THR A 382 2.30 -34.81 -17.67
C THR A 382 3.62 -34.35 -17.05
N SER A 383 4.34 -35.27 -16.43
CA SER A 383 5.69 -35.02 -15.89
C SER A 383 6.64 -34.41 -16.94
N GLU A 384 6.56 -34.86 -18.19
CA GLU A 384 7.35 -34.36 -19.31
C GLU A 384 6.98 -32.91 -19.69
N THR A 385 5.70 -32.58 -19.75
CA THR A 385 5.24 -31.20 -20.02
C THR A 385 5.71 -30.24 -18.91
N LEU A 386 5.63 -30.61 -17.65
CA LEU A 386 6.13 -29.84 -16.53
C LEU A 386 7.65 -29.65 -16.58
N GLN A 387 8.40 -30.69 -16.98
CA GLN A 387 9.84 -30.61 -17.15
C GLN A 387 10.22 -29.65 -18.29
N LYS A 388 9.53 -29.72 -19.44
CA LYS A 388 9.72 -28.74 -20.54
C LYS A 388 9.43 -27.30 -20.08
N LEU A 389 8.37 -27.09 -19.32
CA LEU A 389 8.02 -25.76 -18.77
C LEU A 389 9.06 -25.21 -17.78
N ASN A 390 9.65 -26.06 -16.97
CA ASN A 390 10.66 -25.65 -15.98
C ASN A 390 12.04 -25.41 -16.60
N THR A 391 12.26 -25.81 -17.85
CA THR A 391 13.54 -25.68 -18.57
C THR A 391 13.48 -24.73 -19.76
N LEU A 392 12.43 -23.91 -19.90
CA LEU A 392 12.22 -23.00 -21.04
C LEU A 392 13.35 -22.00 -21.25
N GLU A 393 14.10 -21.66 -20.22
CA GLU A 393 15.26 -20.76 -20.29
C GLU A 393 16.53 -21.47 -20.80
N LYS A 394 16.56 -22.79 -20.70
CA LYS A 394 17.74 -23.57 -21.12
C LYS A 394 17.86 -23.60 -22.63
N THR A 395 19.09 -23.62 -23.11
CA THR A 395 19.41 -23.64 -24.55
C THR A 395 18.95 -24.92 -25.23
N GLU A 396 18.99 -26.05 -24.52
CA GLU A 396 18.59 -27.37 -25.02
C GLU A 396 17.08 -27.51 -25.20
N ASN A 397 16.29 -26.62 -24.61
CA ASN A 397 14.86 -26.62 -24.77
C ASN A 397 14.46 -25.81 -25.99
N GLU A 398 13.95 -26.46 -27.02
CA GLU A 398 13.64 -25.83 -28.32
C GLU A 398 12.28 -25.09 -28.37
N VAL A 399 11.47 -25.10 -27.28
CA VAL A 399 10.13 -24.47 -27.28
C VAL A 399 10.21 -22.98 -27.58
N ARG A 400 9.39 -22.53 -28.56
CA ARG A 400 9.28 -21.14 -29.01
C ARG A 400 7.92 -20.52 -28.73
N ALA A 401 6.86 -21.32 -28.64
CA ALA A 401 5.55 -20.80 -28.31
C ALA A 401 4.77 -21.71 -27.35
N ILE A 402 3.97 -21.07 -26.51
CA ILE A 402 3.14 -21.72 -25.48
C ILE A 402 1.68 -21.33 -25.70
N PHE A 403 0.81 -22.33 -25.87
CA PHE A 403 -0.64 -22.15 -25.89
C PHE A 403 -1.20 -22.48 -24.51
N ALA A 404 -1.74 -21.49 -23.80
CA ALA A 404 -2.15 -21.64 -22.40
C ALA A 404 -3.53 -21.05 -22.10
N VAL A 405 -4.22 -21.65 -21.13
CA VAL A 405 -5.40 -21.09 -20.48
C VAL A 405 -4.98 -20.49 -19.12
N ASN A 406 -5.65 -20.67 -18.04
CA ASN A 406 -5.37 -20.00 -16.74
C ASN A 406 -4.25 -20.63 -15.87
N MET A 407 -3.38 -21.47 -16.42
CA MET A 407 -2.54 -22.40 -15.63
C MET A 407 -1.16 -21.91 -15.20
N LEU A 408 -0.77 -20.71 -15.56
CA LEU A 408 0.58 -20.19 -15.26
C LEU A 408 0.60 -19.21 -14.07
N ASP A 409 -0.37 -19.36 -13.17
CA ASP A 409 -0.66 -18.35 -12.16
C ASP A 409 0.37 -18.34 -11.00
N GLU A 410 0.84 -19.49 -10.50
CA GLU A 410 1.78 -19.53 -9.38
C GLU A 410 2.99 -20.46 -9.60
N GLY A 411 4.17 -19.97 -9.24
CA GLY A 411 5.41 -20.75 -9.29
C GLY A 411 6.07 -20.87 -10.69
N TRP A 412 5.44 -20.36 -11.77
CA TRP A 412 6.07 -20.29 -13.07
C TRP A 412 6.95 -19.05 -13.19
N ASP A 413 8.21 -19.22 -13.58
CA ASP A 413 9.23 -18.20 -13.63
C ASP A 413 10.07 -18.38 -14.88
N VAL A 414 9.90 -17.48 -15.85
CA VAL A 414 10.58 -17.56 -17.15
C VAL A 414 10.99 -16.17 -17.60
N LEU A 415 12.29 -15.92 -17.73
CA LEU A 415 12.84 -14.60 -18.08
C LEU A 415 12.75 -14.31 -19.58
N ASN A 416 12.72 -15.33 -20.43
CA ASN A 416 12.70 -15.20 -21.88
C ASN A 416 11.29 -15.14 -22.50
N LEU A 417 10.23 -14.88 -21.70
CA LEU A 417 8.91 -14.51 -22.20
C LEU A 417 8.92 -13.04 -22.63
N PHE A 418 8.61 -12.78 -23.90
CA PHE A 418 8.67 -11.44 -24.48
C PHE A 418 7.38 -11.00 -25.16
N ASP A 419 6.52 -11.93 -25.58
CA ASP A 419 5.27 -11.63 -26.23
C ASP A 419 4.13 -12.41 -25.58
N ILE A 420 3.07 -11.73 -25.18
CA ILE A 420 1.82 -12.30 -24.68
C ILE A 420 0.71 -11.91 -25.65
N VAL A 421 0.08 -12.88 -26.28
CA VAL A 421 -0.97 -12.67 -27.28
C VAL A 421 -2.30 -13.13 -26.74
N ARG A 422 -3.21 -12.20 -26.52
CA ARG A 422 -4.57 -12.47 -26.08
C ARG A 422 -5.43 -12.89 -27.27
N LEU A 423 -5.96 -14.11 -27.23
CA LEU A 423 -6.72 -14.73 -28.32
C LEU A 423 -8.26 -14.68 -28.10
N TYR A 424 -8.74 -13.82 -27.25
CA TYR A 424 -10.16 -13.63 -26.97
C TYR A 424 -10.46 -12.15 -26.71
N ASP A 425 -11.70 -11.74 -26.92
CA ASP A 425 -12.12 -10.35 -26.84
C ASP A 425 -13.19 -10.09 -25.76
N THR A 426 -13.55 -11.14 -25.00
CA THR A 426 -14.52 -11.08 -23.89
C THR A 426 -13.99 -10.30 -22.70
N ARG A 427 -14.91 -9.73 -21.93
CA ARG A 427 -14.66 -8.89 -20.75
C ARG A 427 -15.54 -9.39 -19.60
N ASP A 428 -14.99 -9.41 -18.38
CA ASP A 428 -15.69 -9.81 -17.14
C ASP A 428 -15.67 -8.75 -16.02
N GLY A 429 -15.07 -7.59 -16.26
CA GLY A 429 -15.08 -6.45 -15.33
C GLY A 429 -16.47 -5.83 -15.16
N LYS A 430 -16.79 -5.36 -13.95
CA LYS A 430 -18.08 -4.73 -13.60
C LYS A 430 -17.87 -3.32 -13.07
N THR A 431 -18.64 -2.38 -13.58
CA THR A 431 -18.74 -1.04 -12.99
C THR A 431 -19.75 -1.07 -11.86
N THR A 432 -19.36 -0.69 -10.66
CA THR A 432 -20.19 -0.62 -9.46
C THR A 432 -20.41 0.83 -9.05
N LYS A 433 -21.34 1.10 -8.12
CA LYS A 433 -21.55 2.46 -7.55
C LYS A 433 -20.30 3.03 -6.88
N ASN A 434 -19.37 2.17 -6.45
CA ASN A 434 -18.13 2.54 -5.76
C ASN A 434 -16.89 2.56 -6.70
N GLY A 435 -17.09 2.56 -8.02
CA GLY A 435 -16.03 2.54 -9.02
C GLY A 435 -15.97 1.22 -9.80
N PHE A 436 -14.93 1.09 -10.62
CA PHE A 436 -14.67 -0.11 -11.40
C PHE A 436 -14.11 -1.25 -10.52
N LYS A 437 -14.69 -2.45 -10.66
CA LYS A 437 -14.16 -3.67 -10.06
C LYS A 437 -13.63 -4.57 -11.17
N PRO A 438 -12.32 -4.84 -11.23
CA PRO A 438 -11.72 -5.71 -12.24
C PRO A 438 -12.28 -7.13 -12.13
N GLY A 439 -12.42 -7.79 -13.27
CA GLY A 439 -12.82 -9.19 -13.31
C GLY A 439 -11.67 -10.14 -12.97
N ALA A 440 -12.00 -11.42 -12.78
CA ALA A 440 -11.01 -12.47 -12.51
C ALA A 440 -9.99 -12.57 -13.67
N THR A 441 -10.47 -12.46 -14.91
CA THR A 441 -9.61 -12.47 -16.12
C THR A 441 -8.60 -11.34 -16.12
N THR A 442 -9.03 -10.09 -15.82
CA THR A 442 -8.14 -8.93 -15.79
C THR A 442 -7.07 -9.05 -14.72
N ASN A 443 -7.41 -9.61 -13.56
CA ASN A 443 -6.45 -9.86 -12.49
C ASN A 443 -5.45 -10.95 -12.85
N SER A 444 -5.89 -12.03 -13.51
CA SER A 444 -5.00 -13.08 -14.02
C SER A 444 -4.02 -12.54 -15.06
N GLU A 445 -4.51 -11.69 -15.98
CA GLU A 445 -3.65 -11.02 -16.98
C GLU A 445 -2.63 -10.07 -16.35
N LYS A 446 -3.01 -9.31 -15.32
CA LYS A 446 -2.09 -8.50 -14.53
C LYS A 446 -0.94 -9.33 -13.95
N GLN A 447 -1.26 -10.47 -13.33
CA GLN A 447 -0.24 -11.37 -12.77
C GLN A 447 0.68 -11.94 -13.85
N LEU A 448 0.12 -12.33 -14.98
CA LEU A 448 0.89 -12.85 -16.11
C LEU A 448 1.82 -11.79 -16.71
N ILE A 449 1.35 -10.56 -16.91
CA ILE A 449 2.17 -9.44 -17.38
C ILE A 449 3.28 -9.14 -16.37
N GLY A 450 3.00 -9.14 -15.06
CA GLY A 450 4.01 -8.94 -14.02
C GLY A 450 5.11 -10.01 -14.03
N ARG A 451 4.77 -11.26 -14.34
CA ARG A 451 5.75 -12.34 -14.51
C ARG A 451 6.55 -12.21 -15.79
N GLY A 452 5.88 -11.88 -16.92
CA GLY A 452 6.54 -11.65 -18.20
C GLY A 452 7.46 -10.43 -18.20
N ALA A 453 7.16 -9.43 -17.36
CA ALA A 453 7.96 -8.22 -17.22
C ALA A 453 9.29 -8.43 -16.49
N ARG A 454 9.62 -9.64 -16.01
CA ARG A 454 10.94 -9.93 -15.43
C ARG A 454 12.04 -9.71 -16.46
N TYR A 455 13.09 -9.01 -16.02
CA TYR A 455 14.19 -8.64 -16.90
C TYR A 455 14.99 -9.88 -17.34
N TYR A 456 15.31 -9.94 -18.62
CA TYR A 456 16.23 -10.94 -19.16
C TYR A 456 17.65 -10.35 -19.10
N PRO A 457 18.55 -10.92 -18.28
CA PRO A 457 19.90 -10.37 -18.10
C PRO A 457 20.74 -10.59 -19.35
N PHE A 458 21.46 -9.56 -19.77
CA PHE A 458 22.44 -9.63 -20.85
C PHE A 458 23.51 -8.56 -20.69
N VAL A 459 24.68 -8.81 -21.24
CA VAL A 459 25.83 -7.91 -21.24
C VAL A 459 26.17 -7.48 -22.65
N ILE A 460 26.58 -6.26 -22.82
CA ILE A 460 27.14 -5.71 -24.07
C ILE A 460 28.51 -5.14 -23.71
N ASP A 461 29.53 -5.39 -24.53
CA ASP A 461 30.94 -5.04 -24.26
C ASP A 461 31.20 -3.60 -23.78
N SER A 462 30.31 -2.68 -24.04
CA SER A 462 30.43 -1.28 -23.62
C SER A 462 29.60 -0.90 -22.38
N ILE A 463 28.80 -1.84 -21.82
CA ILE A 463 27.87 -1.58 -20.73
C ILE A 463 27.90 -2.73 -19.73
N GLU A 464 28.45 -2.49 -18.55
CA GLU A 464 28.67 -3.52 -17.51
C GLU A 464 27.41 -3.95 -16.76
N GLU A 465 26.30 -3.24 -16.86
CA GLU A 465 25.08 -3.50 -16.08
C GLU A 465 24.28 -4.68 -16.66
N GLU A 466 24.45 -5.86 -16.12
CA GLU A 466 23.81 -7.09 -16.58
C GLU A 466 22.29 -7.13 -16.33
N TYR A 467 21.85 -6.63 -15.19
CA TYR A 467 20.50 -6.89 -14.64
C TYR A 467 19.52 -5.73 -14.73
N THR A 468 19.89 -4.62 -15.34
CA THR A 468 19.06 -3.43 -15.48
C THR A 468 18.86 -3.02 -16.93
N ARG A 469 17.72 -2.37 -17.22
CA ARG A 469 17.48 -1.79 -18.56
C ARG A 469 18.50 -0.70 -18.84
N LYS A 470 19.02 -0.73 -20.08
CA LYS A 470 20.14 0.08 -20.55
C LYS A 470 19.68 1.21 -21.49
N PHE A 471 18.57 0.97 -22.21
CA PHE A 471 18.17 1.81 -23.34
C PHE A 471 16.93 2.65 -23.09
N ASP A 472 16.54 2.90 -21.84
CA ASP A 472 15.38 3.75 -21.51
C ASP A 472 15.47 5.15 -22.11
N ASN A 473 16.67 5.73 -22.14
CA ASN A 473 16.94 7.08 -22.65
C ASN A 473 17.30 7.09 -24.16
N ASN A 474 17.31 5.95 -24.83
CA ASN A 474 17.67 5.85 -26.24
C ASN A 474 16.62 5.04 -27.02
N GLU A 475 15.52 5.70 -27.37
CA GLU A 475 14.40 5.08 -28.10
C GLU A 475 14.76 4.58 -29.50
N ALA A 476 15.82 5.11 -30.09
CA ALA A 476 16.28 4.72 -31.40
C ALA A 476 17.10 3.43 -31.40
N ASN A 477 17.64 3.01 -30.24
CA ASN A 477 18.44 1.80 -30.15
C ASN A 477 17.60 0.55 -30.44
N GLU A 478 18.05 -0.27 -31.38
CA GLU A 478 17.37 -1.49 -31.79
C GLU A 478 17.32 -2.55 -30.67
N LEU A 479 18.35 -2.61 -29.80
CA LEU A 479 18.42 -3.52 -28.66
C LEU A 479 17.37 -3.26 -27.58
N ARG A 480 16.72 -2.10 -27.60
CA ARG A 480 15.62 -1.81 -26.69
C ARG A 480 14.49 -2.85 -26.78
N VAL A 481 14.31 -3.52 -27.92
CA VAL A 481 13.32 -4.58 -28.09
C VAL A 481 13.56 -5.78 -27.15
N ILE A 482 14.81 -6.00 -26.70
CA ILE A 482 15.15 -7.06 -25.74
C ILE A 482 14.77 -6.65 -24.32
N GLU A 483 14.56 -5.38 -24.08
CA GLU A 483 14.16 -4.84 -22.77
C GLU A 483 12.64 -4.64 -22.64
N GLN A 484 11.87 -5.12 -23.62
CA GLN A 484 10.43 -4.89 -23.71
C GLN A 484 9.63 -6.19 -23.70
N LEU A 485 8.55 -6.21 -22.89
CA LEU A 485 7.48 -7.18 -22.95
C LEU A 485 6.36 -6.62 -23.82
N HIS A 486 5.94 -7.34 -24.84
CA HIS A 486 4.87 -6.93 -25.73
C HIS A 486 3.58 -7.68 -25.41
N TYR A 487 2.50 -6.92 -25.16
CA TYR A 487 1.18 -7.47 -24.91
C TYR A 487 0.26 -7.15 -26.10
N HIS A 488 -0.15 -8.19 -26.81
CA HIS A 488 -0.96 -8.09 -28.03
C HIS A 488 -2.43 -8.34 -27.71
N SER A 489 -3.30 -7.39 -28.03
CA SER A 489 -4.74 -7.48 -27.78
C SER A 489 -5.55 -6.82 -28.89
N ALA A 490 -6.83 -7.18 -29.00
CA ALA A 490 -7.77 -6.43 -29.81
C ALA A 490 -7.91 -5.00 -29.27
N ASN A 491 -8.18 -4.05 -30.16
CA ASN A 491 -8.43 -2.66 -29.80
C ASN A 491 -9.84 -2.51 -29.19
N ASN A 492 -10.02 -2.95 -27.96
CA ASN A 492 -11.23 -2.74 -27.18
C ASN A 492 -11.00 -1.63 -26.14
N PRO A 493 -11.46 -0.38 -26.39
CA PRO A 493 -11.13 0.76 -25.54
C PRO A 493 -11.50 0.58 -24.07
N LYS A 494 -12.64 -0.09 -23.79
CA LYS A 494 -13.09 -0.36 -22.42
C LYS A 494 -12.18 -1.34 -21.69
N TYR A 495 -11.87 -2.47 -22.34
CA TYR A 495 -10.95 -3.47 -21.77
C TYR A 495 -9.55 -2.88 -21.54
N ILE A 496 -9.04 -2.15 -22.53
CA ILE A 496 -7.72 -1.51 -22.41
C ILE A 496 -7.68 -0.50 -21.26
N SER A 497 -8.71 0.32 -21.13
CA SER A 497 -8.81 1.25 -19.99
C SER A 497 -8.80 0.52 -18.65
N GLU A 498 -9.53 -0.58 -18.53
CA GLU A 498 -9.58 -1.42 -17.34
C GLU A 498 -8.25 -2.07 -17.02
N LEU A 499 -7.62 -2.69 -18.02
CA LEU A 499 -6.32 -3.32 -17.86
C LEU A 499 -5.25 -2.29 -17.50
N LYS A 500 -5.21 -1.15 -18.18
CA LYS A 500 -4.30 -0.04 -17.86
C LYS A 500 -4.52 0.47 -16.44
N GLN A 501 -5.76 0.60 -15.99
CA GLN A 501 -6.05 1.00 -14.60
C GLN A 501 -5.48 -0.01 -13.61
N VAL A 502 -5.74 -1.29 -13.78
CA VAL A 502 -5.27 -2.35 -12.88
C VAL A 502 -3.74 -2.48 -12.90
N LEU A 503 -3.12 -2.32 -14.06
CA LEU A 503 -1.65 -2.33 -14.21
C LEU A 503 -1.02 -1.06 -13.61
N ARG A 504 -1.70 0.07 -13.71
CA ARG A 504 -1.29 1.34 -13.09
C ARG A 504 -1.34 1.25 -11.56
N GLU A 505 -2.43 0.73 -11.00
CA GLU A 505 -2.57 0.49 -9.55
C GLU A 505 -1.49 -0.45 -9.00
N SER A 506 -0.98 -1.36 -9.83
CA SER A 506 0.11 -2.27 -9.49
C SER A 506 1.52 -1.79 -9.90
N GLY A 507 1.63 -0.60 -10.50
CA GLY A 507 2.91 -0.03 -10.95
C GLY A 507 3.55 -0.70 -12.17
N ILE A 508 2.87 -1.63 -12.84
CA ILE A 508 3.38 -2.29 -14.06
C ILE A 508 3.34 -1.36 -15.26
N TYR A 509 2.32 -0.52 -15.33
CA TYR A 509 2.08 0.39 -16.43
C TYR A 509 1.95 1.82 -15.93
N ASP A 510 2.61 2.74 -16.59
CA ASP A 510 2.53 4.15 -16.28
C ASP A 510 2.51 4.94 -17.59
N ASP A 511 1.37 5.57 -17.89
CA ASP A 511 1.26 6.54 -19.01
C ASP A 511 1.97 7.85 -18.67
N MET A 512 2.55 7.93 -17.48
CA MET A 512 3.01 9.14 -16.88
C MET A 512 4.53 9.18 -16.81
N THR A 513 5.12 10.16 -17.41
CA THR A 513 6.54 10.46 -17.22
C THR A 513 6.71 11.06 -15.82
N LEU A 514 7.46 10.40 -14.95
CA LEU A 514 7.88 10.98 -13.67
C LEU A 514 8.91 12.06 -13.95
N VAL A 515 8.55 13.29 -13.66
CA VAL A 515 9.43 14.44 -13.80
C VAL A 515 9.78 14.97 -12.43
N GLU A 516 11.06 15.06 -12.13
CA GLU A 516 11.51 15.77 -10.93
C GLU A 516 11.41 17.27 -11.17
N ARG A 517 10.79 17.95 -10.24
CA ARG A 517 10.69 19.41 -10.23
C ARG A 517 11.30 19.95 -8.95
N GLU A 518 12.07 20.97 -9.09
CA GLU A 518 12.64 21.73 -8.00
C GLU A 518 11.79 22.98 -7.78
N LEU A 519 11.35 23.20 -6.55
CA LEU A 519 10.58 24.36 -6.12
C LEU A 519 11.42 25.13 -5.10
N LYS A 520 11.69 26.40 -5.34
CA LYS A 520 12.51 27.24 -4.47
C LYS A 520 11.70 28.42 -3.93
N LEU A 521 11.93 28.75 -2.67
CA LEU A 521 11.49 30.01 -2.14
C LEU A 521 12.25 31.16 -2.80
N LYS A 522 11.54 32.21 -3.22
CA LYS A 522 12.13 33.40 -3.79
C LYS A 522 13.01 34.16 -2.78
N GLU A 523 14.13 34.68 -3.20
CA GLU A 523 14.99 35.50 -2.34
C GLU A 523 14.26 36.73 -1.81
N SER A 524 13.35 37.32 -2.62
CA SER A 524 12.51 38.42 -2.19
C SER A 524 11.65 38.06 -0.98
N PHE A 525 11.07 36.83 -0.94
CA PHE A 525 10.29 36.38 0.20
C PHE A 525 11.19 36.02 1.42
N LYS A 526 12.34 35.39 1.20
CA LYS A 526 13.26 35.01 2.30
C LYS A 526 13.81 36.21 3.07
N ASN A 527 13.91 37.37 2.43
CA ASN A 527 14.36 38.59 3.05
C ASN A 527 13.25 39.36 3.80
N THR A 528 12.02 38.86 3.78
CA THR A 528 10.88 39.51 4.47
C THR A 528 10.86 39.24 5.97
N ARG A 529 10.19 40.09 6.73
CA ARG A 529 9.91 39.89 8.15
C ARG A 529 8.99 38.69 8.37
N THR A 530 8.04 38.46 7.46
CA THR A 530 7.14 37.31 7.48
C THR A 530 7.92 35.99 7.45
N TYR A 531 8.92 35.83 6.61
CA TYR A 531 9.73 34.62 6.59
C TYR A 531 10.66 34.49 7.79
N THR A 532 11.36 35.58 8.15
CA THR A 532 12.45 35.54 9.16
C THR A 532 11.92 35.48 10.61
N HIS A 533 10.78 36.11 10.90
CA HIS A 533 10.20 36.24 12.24
C HIS A 533 8.74 35.81 12.35
N GLY A 534 8.10 35.54 11.20
CA GLY A 534 6.71 35.09 11.18
C GLY A 534 6.54 33.67 11.71
N VAL A 535 5.33 33.37 12.11
CA VAL A 535 4.92 32.06 12.60
C VAL A 535 3.73 31.53 11.83
N VAL A 536 3.66 30.21 11.71
CA VAL A 536 2.49 29.48 11.24
C VAL A 536 1.83 28.81 12.45
N TRP A 537 0.53 28.85 12.48
CA TRP A 537 -0.27 28.30 13.56
C TRP A 537 -0.90 26.98 13.13
N MET A 538 -0.77 25.95 13.97
CA MET A 538 -1.33 24.62 13.75
C MET A 538 -1.85 24.06 15.07
N ASN A 539 -2.94 23.29 15.01
CA ASN A 539 -3.38 22.51 16.16
C ASN A 539 -2.71 21.14 16.21
N LYS A 540 -2.80 20.46 17.33
CA LYS A 540 -2.23 19.12 17.54
C LYS A 540 -3.31 18.06 17.48
N ARG A 541 -2.91 16.87 17.05
CA ARG A 541 -3.73 15.68 17.20
C ARG A 541 -3.60 15.15 18.63
N LEU A 542 -4.71 15.03 19.31
CA LEU A 542 -4.81 14.51 20.67
C LEU A 542 -5.40 13.10 20.64
N SER A 543 -4.85 12.20 21.44
CA SER A 543 -5.54 10.95 21.77
C SER A 543 -6.78 11.26 22.62
N TYR A 544 -7.71 10.32 22.68
CA TYR A 544 -8.91 10.48 23.51
C TYR A 544 -8.59 10.84 24.96
N SER A 545 -7.60 10.17 25.54
CA SER A 545 -7.20 10.44 26.94
C SER A 545 -6.66 11.87 27.14
N GLU A 546 -5.85 12.38 26.20
CA GLU A 546 -5.33 13.76 26.25
C GLU A 546 -6.46 14.79 26.05
N TYR A 547 -7.42 14.48 25.16
CA TYR A 547 -8.57 15.33 24.91
C TYR A 547 -9.46 15.47 26.15
N VAL A 548 -9.87 14.34 26.74
CA VAL A 548 -10.71 14.34 27.99
C VAL A 548 -10.00 15.01 29.14
N GLN A 549 -8.68 14.80 29.31
CA GLN A 549 -7.90 15.45 30.35
C GLN A 549 -7.91 16.99 30.22
N ARG A 550 -7.88 17.50 28.98
CA ARG A 550 -7.94 18.96 28.74
C ARG A 550 -9.31 19.56 28.97
N GLN A 551 -10.38 18.83 28.69
CA GLN A 551 -11.76 19.33 28.84
C GLN A 551 -12.24 19.37 30.30
N GLN A 552 -11.49 18.81 31.26
CA GLN A 552 -11.90 18.67 32.66
C GLN A 552 -13.31 18.06 32.83
N GLN A 553 -13.69 17.19 31.91
CA GLN A 553 -15.00 16.54 31.91
C GLN A 553 -15.16 15.62 33.14
N SER A 554 -16.37 15.60 33.71
CA SER A 554 -16.67 14.73 34.81
C SER A 554 -16.66 13.26 34.41
N LEU A 555 -16.32 12.39 35.36
CA LEU A 555 -16.35 10.92 35.18
C LEU A 555 -17.70 10.37 34.68
N LEU A 556 -18.78 11.14 34.86
CA LEU A 556 -20.17 10.77 34.57
C LEU A 556 -20.52 10.92 33.07
N ASP A 557 -19.75 11.68 32.29
CA ASP A 557 -20.01 11.92 30.86
C ASP A 557 -19.32 10.90 29.95
N MET A 558 -18.79 9.79 30.49
CA MET A 558 -18.05 8.81 29.73
C MET A 558 -18.98 7.81 29.03
N VAL A 559 -18.90 7.81 27.74
CA VAL A 559 -19.69 7.08 26.73
C VAL A 559 -19.60 5.54 26.83
N TYR A 560 -18.76 4.99 27.72
CA TYR A 560 -18.48 3.54 27.74
C TYR A 560 -19.44 2.72 28.57
N ILE A 561 -20.05 3.31 29.57
CA ILE A 561 -20.98 2.62 30.48
C ILE A 561 -22.39 2.91 30.01
N GLN A 562 -23.07 1.88 29.52
CA GLN A 562 -24.50 1.97 29.16
C GLN A 562 -25.36 1.91 30.43
N ASN A 563 -26.54 2.53 30.40
CA ASN A 563 -27.46 2.49 31.50
C ASN A 563 -28.09 1.11 31.73
N SER A 564 -28.04 0.24 30.71
CA SER A 564 -28.58 -1.13 30.80
C SER A 564 -27.75 -2.13 30.00
N TYR A 565 -27.66 -3.34 30.47
CA TYR A 565 -27.02 -4.47 29.81
C TYR A 565 -27.91 -5.69 29.80
N GLU A 566 -27.94 -6.38 28.66
CA GLU A 566 -28.64 -7.67 28.51
C GLU A 566 -27.60 -8.79 28.36
N VAL A 567 -27.72 -9.86 29.13
CA VAL A 567 -26.82 -11.02 29.15
C VAL A 567 -27.65 -12.31 29.05
N ILE A 568 -27.19 -13.19 28.17
CA ILE A 568 -27.81 -14.51 27.99
C ILE A 568 -26.94 -15.55 28.66
N LEU A 569 -27.47 -16.23 29.69
CA LEU A 569 -26.75 -17.33 30.33
C LEU A 569 -26.73 -18.58 29.40
N PRO A 570 -25.58 -19.26 29.28
CA PRO A 570 -25.50 -20.49 28.51
C PRO A 570 -26.35 -21.60 29.17
N THR A 571 -27.19 -22.27 28.38
CA THR A 571 -27.96 -23.42 28.82
C THR A 571 -27.05 -24.63 28.83
N GLN A 572 -26.92 -25.29 29.96
CA GLN A 572 -26.13 -26.54 30.11
C GLN A 572 -26.92 -27.80 29.70
N SER A 573 -27.91 -27.68 28.83
CA SER A 573 -28.69 -28.82 28.35
C SER A 573 -28.06 -29.42 27.09
N ILE A 574 -27.84 -30.72 27.10
CA ILE A 574 -27.36 -31.50 25.95
C ILE A 574 -28.60 -32.14 25.31
N ALA A 575 -28.76 -31.99 24.01
CA ALA A 575 -29.75 -32.71 23.22
C ALA A 575 -29.06 -33.40 22.06
N ASP A 576 -29.22 -34.70 21.94
CA ASP A 576 -28.83 -35.46 20.75
C ASP A 576 -29.94 -35.39 19.70
N LEU A 577 -29.64 -34.85 18.54
CA LEU A 577 -30.54 -34.77 17.38
C LEU A 577 -30.09 -35.79 16.32
N GLU A 578 -30.95 -36.71 15.94
CA GLU A 578 -30.75 -37.54 14.75
C GLU A 578 -30.95 -36.72 13.47
N VAL A 579 -29.93 -36.70 12.60
CA VAL A 579 -29.86 -35.85 11.39
C VAL A 579 -30.92 -36.16 10.33
N PHE A 580 -31.70 -37.21 10.50
CA PHE A 580 -32.72 -37.66 9.54
C PHE A 580 -34.14 -37.82 10.12
N SER A 581 -34.43 -37.22 11.28
CA SER A 581 -35.82 -37.21 11.79
C SER A 581 -36.57 -35.97 11.29
N GLU A 582 -37.77 -36.16 10.77
CA GLU A 582 -38.68 -35.07 10.37
C GLU A 582 -39.43 -34.44 11.57
N GLU A 583 -38.94 -34.61 12.79
CA GLU A 583 -39.58 -34.03 13.97
C GLU A 583 -39.08 -32.58 14.22
N ASP A 584 -40.07 -31.74 14.49
CA ASP A 584 -39.86 -30.30 14.80
C ASP A 584 -38.81 -30.08 15.88
N VAL A 585 -38.00 -29.05 15.68
CA VAL A 585 -37.01 -28.54 16.62
C VAL A 585 -37.62 -28.45 18.02
N VAL A 586 -37.24 -29.37 18.89
CA VAL A 586 -37.67 -29.34 20.28
C VAL A 586 -37.13 -28.06 20.91
N ASN A 587 -38.04 -27.24 21.39
CA ASN A 587 -37.77 -26.00 22.10
C ASN A 587 -37.17 -26.37 23.44
N ILE A 588 -35.83 -26.39 23.54
CA ILE A 588 -35.08 -27.04 24.64
C ILE A 588 -35.19 -26.29 25.99
N SER A 589 -35.70 -25.06 26.05
CA SER A 589 -36.17 -24.38 27.29
C SER A 589 -36.80 -23.00 27.01
N SER A 590 -37.91 -22.70 27.68
CA SER A 590 -38.37 -21.34 27.85
C SER A 590 -37.32 -20.54 28.63
N ARG A 591 -36.78 -19.50 28.06
CA ARG A 591 -35.92 -18.56 28.77
C ARG A 591 -36.78 -17.50 29.45
N GLU A 592 -36.54 -17.29 30.72
CA GLU A 592 -37.18 -16.24 31.51
C GLU A 592 -36.23 -15.03 31.61
N ARG A 593 -36.80 -13.81 31.74
CA ARG A 593 -36.03 -12.59 31.88
C ARG A 593 -36.04 -12.15 33.33
N ILE A 594 -34.86 -12.02 33.93
CA ILE A 594 -34.62 -11.55 35.28
C ILE A 594 -34.05 -10.15 35.17
N ASN A 595 -34.70 -9.17 35.78
CA ASN A 595 -34.23 -7.78 35.87
C ASN A 595 -33.80 -7.44 37.30
N PHE A 596 -32.62 -6.83 37.41
CA PHE A 596 -32.05 -6.39 38.68
C PHE A 596 -31.04 -5.24 38.47
N LYS A 597 -30.67 -4.56 39.57
CA LYS A 597 -29.60 -3.56 39.55
C LYS A 597 -28.25 -4.22 39.77
N PHE A 598 -27.21 -3.74 39.07
CA PHE A 598 -25.84 -4.29 39.19
C PHE A 598 -25.35 -4.38 40.62
N LYS A 599 -25.70 -3.39 41.48
CA LYS A 599 -25.38 -3.39 42.94
C LYS A 599 -25.92 -4.59 43.74
N GLU A 600 -26.87 -5.36 43.20
CA GLU A 600 -27.38 -6.56 43.86
C GLU A 600 -26.37 -7.72 43.75
N ILE A 601 -25.42 -7.64 42.85
CA ILE A 601 -24.30 -8.60 42.75
C ILE A 601 -23.29 -8.24 43.86
N THR A 602 -22.86 -9.25 44.62
CA THR A 602 -21.92 -9.05 45.70
C THR A 602 -20.58 -8.50 45.23
N SER A 603 -20.02 -7.51 45.90
CA SER A 603 -18.75 -6.85 45.57
C SER A 603 -17.59 -7.82 45.36
N ASN A 604 -17.58 -8.97 46.05
CA ASN A 604 -16.54 -9.99 45.89
C ASN A 604 -16.56 -10.63 44.48
N VAL A 605 -17.75 -10.90 43.92
CA VAL A 605 -17.91 -11.43 42.57
C VAL A 605 -17.42 -10.41 41.53
N VAL A 606 -17.80 -9.14 41.72
CA VAL A 606 -17.40 -8.02 40.85
C VAL A 606 -15.88 -7.84 40.85
N ARG A 607 -15.25 -7.84 42.00
CA ARG A 607 -13.79 -7.73 42.15
C ARG A 607 -13.08 -8.93 41.53
N HIS A 608 -13.64 -10.14 41.63
CA HIS A 608 -13.07 -11.32 41.04
C HIS A 608 -13.07 -11.21 39.50
N ALA A 609 -14.19 -10.79 38.92
CA ALA A 609 -14.29 -10.54 37.48
C ALA A 609 -13.30 -9.43 37.01
N ILE A 610 -13.21 -8.32 37.72
CA ILE A 610 -12.27 -7.25 37.43
C ILE A 610 -10.82 -7.75 37.41
N ASN A 611 -10.42 -8.55 38.41
CA ASN A 611 -9.04 -9.06 38.51
C ASN A 611 -8.69 -10.05 37.37
N ARG A 612 -9.67 -10.72 36.80
CA ARG A 612 -9.47 -11.62 35.66
C ARG A 612 -9.36 -10.90 34.31
N ASN A 613 -9.79 -9.66 34.23
CA ASN A 613 -9.79 -8.89 32.99
C ASN A 613 -8.72 -7.78 33.00
N LYS A 614 -7.69 -7.94 32.13
CA LYS A 614 -6.55 -7.00 32.03
C LYS A 614 -6.96 -5.53 31.79
N ASN A 615 -8.08 -5.30 31.12
CA ASN A 615 -8.54 -3.94 30.80
C ASN A 615 -8.98 -3.18 32.05
N PHE A 616 -9.42 -3.86 33.12
CA PHE A 616 -9.95 -3.26 34.37
C PHE A 616 -8.95 -3.25 35.52
N ILE A 617 -7.71 -3.69 35.30
CA ILE A 617 -6.62 -3.43 36.27
C ILE A 617 -6.45 -1.93 36.40
N PHE A 618 -6.29 -1.43 37.63
CA PHE A 618 -6.30 0.00 37.94
C PHE A 618 -5.42 0.88 37.05
N ASN A 619 -4.21 0.41 36.71
CA ASN A 619 -3.32 1.12 35.79
C ASN A 619 -3.87 1.26 34.34
N ASN A 620 -4.73 0.34 33.91
CA ASN A 620 -5.41 0.43 32.63
C ASN A 620 -6.69 1.23 32.72
N LEU A 621 -7.46 1.10 33.83
CA LEU A 621 -8.64 1.93 34.10
C LEU A 621 -8.33 3.44 34.02
N LYS A 622 -7.20 3.87 34.58
CA LYS A 622 -6.74 5.27 34.52
C LYS A 622 -6.59 5.81 33.09
N LYS A 623 -6.36 4.96 32.11
CA LYS A 623 -6.22 5.37 30.69
C LYS A 623 -7.56 5.72 30.05
N TYR A 624 -8.63 5.10 30.56
CA TYR A 624 -9.98 5.26 30.01
C TYR A 624 -10.83 6.18 30.85
N PHE A 625 -10.64 6.14 32.16
CA PHE A 625 -11.35 6.94 33.15
C PHE A 625 -10.38 7.92 33.82
N VAL A 626 -10.13 9.03 33.13
CA VAL A 626 -9.16 10.03 33.59
C VAL A 626 -9.63 10.62 34.93
N GLY A 627 -8.72 10.64 35.91
CA GLY A 627 -9.04 11.12 37.26
C GLY A 627 -9.73 10.12 38.18
N ILE A 628 -9.95 8.87 37.76
CA ILE A 628 -10.50 7.84 38.64
C ILE A 628 -9.58 7.59 39.83
N ALA A 629 -10.14 7.67 41.04
CA ALA A 629 -9.36 7.59 42.26
C ALA A 629 -8.99 6.14 42.66
N SER A 630 -9.85 5.17 42.34
CA SER A 630 -9.68 3.78 42.74
C SER A 630 -10.56 2.84 41.93
N THR A 631 -10.26 1.52 41.98
CA THR A 631 -11.13 0.49 41.42
C THR A 631 -12.50 0.45 42.09
N GLU A 632 -12.55 0.81 43.38
CA GLU A 632 -13.78 0.96 44.12
C GLU A 632 -14.72 1.99 43.48
N LYS A 633 -14.14 3.14 43.10
CA LYS A 633 -14.91 4.19 42.45
C LYS A 633 -15.48 3.74 41.11
N PHE A 634 -14.74 2.89 40.38
CA PHE A 634 -15.25 2.26 39.17
C PHE A 634 -16.43 1.32 39.48
N ILE A 635 -16.34 0.49 40.54
CA ILE A 635 -17.44 -0.40 40.93
C ILE A 635 -18.67 0.42 41.33
N GLU A 636 -18.50 1.54 42.03
CA GLU A 636 -19.60 2.44 42.40
C GLU A 636 -20.34 2.98 41.16
N MET A 637 -19.62 3.27 40.09
CA MET A 637 -20.22 3.74 38.82
C MET A 637 -21.11 2.69 38.16
N LEU A 638 -20.87 1.40 38.43
CA LEU A 638 -21.66 0.31 37.83
C LEU A 638 -22.96 0.06 38.65
N ASN A 639 -23.06 0.54 39.88
CA ASN A 639 -24.11 0.18 40.84
C ASN A 639 -25.54 0.40 40.34
N ASP A 640 -25.79 1.48 39.59
CA ASP A 640 -27.13 1.89 39.16
C ASP A 640 -27.51 1.35 37.75
N ILE A 641 -26.66 0.55 37.14
CA ILE A 641 -26.90 -0.09 35.86
C ILE A 641 -28.04 -1.11 35.98
N ASP A 642 -28.95 -1.08 35.02
CA ASP A 642 -29.99 -2.10 34.86
C ASP A 642 -29.43 -3.33 34.14
N VAL A 643 -29.59 -4.48 34.77
CA VAL A 643 -29.12 -5.78 34.19
C VAL A 643 -30.31 -6.67 33.91
N THR A 644 -30.44 -7.09 32.66
CA THR A 644 -31.43 -8.06 32.22
C THR A 644 -30.69 -9.37 31.89
N VAL A 645 -31.07 -10.46 32.58
CA VAL A 645 -30.47 -11.77 32.32
C VAL A 645 -31.55 -12.70 31.74
N GLU A 646 -31.29 -13.25 30.55
CA GLU A 646 -32.09 -14.34 29.99
C GLU A 646 -31.53 -15.68 30.46
N SER A 647 -32.32 -16.43 31.23
CA SER A 647 -31.89 -17.69 31.84
C SER A 647 -33.04 -18.68 32.02
N ARG A 648 -32.75 -19.88 32.47
CA ARG A 648 -33.72 -20.88 32.92
C ARG A 648 -34.33 -20.56 34.30
N TYR A 649 -33.76 -19.63 35.00
CA TYR A 649 -34.19 -19.24 36.35
C TYR A 649 -35.25 -18.15 36.28
N THR A 650 -36.08 -18.05 37.28
CA THR A 650 -37.20 -17.10 37.35
C THR A 650 -36.89 -15.89 38.18
N ASN A 651 -35.89 -15.94 39.03
CA ASN A 651 -35.51 -14.78 39.91
C ASN A 651 -34.01 -14.73 40.23
N PHE A 652 -33.51 -13.59 40.65
CA PHE A 652 -32.11 -13.29 40.92
C PHE A 652 -31.48 -14.19 41.99
N ARG A 653 -32.29 -14.67 42.98
CA ARG A 653 -31.77 -15.48 44.10
C ARG A 653 -31.39 -16.90 43.66
N GLU A 654 -31.94 -17.38 42.56
CA GLU A 654 -31.64 -18.71 41.96
C GLU A 654 -30.34 -18.72 41.19
N LEU A 655 -29.84 -17.54 40.77
CA LEU A 655 -28.56 -17.43 40.11
C LEU A 655 -27.41 -17.86 41.02
N THR A 656 -26.63 -18.83 40.56
CA THR A 656 -25.42 -19.26 41.28
C THR A 656 -24.34 -18.17 41.29
N GLN A 657 -23.30 -18.35 42.10
CA GLN A 657 -22.16 -17.40 42.11
C GLN A 657 -21.43 -17.42 40.74
N ASP A 658 -21.36 -18.58 40.11
CA ASP A 658 -20.73 -18.73 38.79
C ASP A 658 -21.58 -18.03 37.71
N ASP A 659 -22.92 -18.14 37.76
CA ASP A 659 -23.80 -17.40 36.86
C ASP A 659 -23.63 -15.88 37.02
N LYS A 660 -23.57 -15.39 38.26
CA LYS A 660 -23.33 -13.98 38.58
C LYS A 660 -21.96 -13.51 38.11
N LEU A 661 -20.93 -14.35 38.25
CA LEU A 661 -19.60 -14.06 37.75
C LEU A 661 -19.59 -13.94 36.21
N TYR A 662 -20.24 -14.88 35.53
CA TYR A 662 -20.39 -14.85 34.09
C TYR A 662 -21.10 -13.57 33.58
N VAL A 663 -22.20 -13.19 34.26
CA VAL A 663 -22.93 -11.94 33.96
C VAL A 663 -22.01 -10.72 34.07
N VAL A 664 -21.23 -10.64 35.14
CA VAL A 664 -20.29 -9.52 35.34
C VAL A 664 -19.19 -9.56 34.28
N GLU A 665 -18.64 -10.72 33.98
CA GLU A 665 -17.60 -10.86 32.94
C GLU A 665 -18.11 -10.41 31.56
N GLU A 666 -19.34 -10.77 31.15
CA GLU A 666 -19.94 -10.33 29.90
C GLU A 666 -20.24 -8.82 29.87
N ILE A 667 -20.69 -8.24 30.97
CA ILE A 667 -20.86 -6.79 31.09
C ILE A 667 -19.51 -6.08 30.96
N LEU A 668 -18.49 -6.54 31.69
CA LEU A 668 -17.15 -5.98 31.59
C LEU A 668 -16.57 -6.12 30.17
N LYS A 669 -16.83 -7.22 29.49
CA LYS A 669 -16.43 -7.41 28.10
C LYS A 669 -17.08 -6.37 27.17
N LYS A 670 -18.39 -6.17 27.28
CA LYS A 670 -19.10 -5.12 26.51
C LYS A 670 -18.56 -3.71 26.79
N ILE A 671 -18.21 -3.42 28.06
CA ILE A 671 -17.55 -2.16 28.40
C ILE A 671 -16.15 -2.09 27.77
N ALA A 672 -15.40 -3.19 27.77
CA ALA A 672 -14.06 -3.26 27.18
C ALA A 672 -14.06 -3.10 25.65
N ASP A 673 -15.10 -3.59 24.97
CA ASP A 673 -15.29 -3.38 23.53
C ASP A 673 -15.37 -1.86 23.22
N GLY A 674 -16.02 -1.09 24.09
CA GLY A 674 -16.03 0.38 24.00
C GLY A 674 -14.65 1.02 24.19
N PHE A 675 -13.74 0.40 24.94
CA PHE A 675 -12.37 0.91 25.11
C PHE A 675 -11.55 0.84 23.81
N ASP A 676 -11.75 -0.20 23.00
CA ASP A 676 -11.05 -0.34 21.73
C ASP A 676 -11.54 0.69 20.69
N GLU A 677 -12.82 1.03 20.70
CA GLU A 677 -13.33 2.17 19.94
C GLU A 677 -12.69 3.49 20.36
N ALA A 678 -12.55 3.71 21.65
CA ALA A 678 -11.98 4.93 22.18
C ALA A 678 -10.48 5.08 21.98
N LYS A 679 -9.69 3.97 22.03
CA LYS A 679 -8.27 4.00 21.70
C LYS A 679 -8.00 4.54 20.31
N ASN A 680 -8.94 4.33 19.40
CA ASN A 680 -8.85 4.73 18.00
C ASN A 680 -9.47 6.10 17.73
N LYS A 681 -10.07 6.76 18.73
CA LYS A 681 -10.60 8.12 18.59
C LYS A 681 -9.50 9.14 18.83
N TYR A 682 -9.37 10.06 17.91
CA TYR A 682 -8.49 11.20 17.99
C TYR A 682 -9.30 12.48 17.80
N TYR A 683 -8.78 13.57 18.32
CA TYR A 683 -9.39 14.90 18.25
C TYR A 683 -8.32 15.91 17.85
N GLY A 684 -8.72 16.99 17.20
CA GLY A 684 -7.84 18.14 17.08
C GLY A 684 -7.87 18.96 18.38
N SER A 685 -6.73 19.49 18.79
CA SER A 685 -6.71 20.42 19.93
C SER A 685 -7.47 21.70 19.62
N ASP A 686 -8.23 22.23 20.55
CA ASP A 686 -8.99 23.48 20.41
C ASP A 686 -8.09 24.70 20.24
N LYS A 687 -6.85 24.64 20.73
CA LYS A 687 -5.87 25.71 20.63
C LYS A 687 -4.81 25.40 19.58
N PHE A 688 -4.46 26.42 18.80
CA PHE A 688 -3.36 26.39 17.85
C PHE A 688 -2.05 26.80 18.53
N GLU A 689 -0.95 26.20 18.12
CA GLU A 689 0.39 26.51 18.58
C GLU A 689 1.20 27.10 17.44
N SER A 690 2.13 28.01 17.76
CA SER A 690 2.94 28.71 16.77
C SER A 690 4.26 27.99 16.47
N TYR A 691 4.61 27.96 15.17
CA TYR A 691 5.86 27.39 14.67
C TYR A 691 6.52 28.40 13.73
N PRO A 692 7.85 28.62 13.81
CA PRO A 692 8.52 29.58 12.92
C PRO A 692 8.39 29.17 11.45
N ILE A 693 7.93 30.08 10.58
CA ILE A 693 7.77 29.84 9.14
C ILE A 693 9.08 29.34 8.52
N LYS A 694 10.21 29.93 8.88
CA LYS A 694 11.54 29.53 8.41
C LYS A 694 11.92 28.08 8.72
N LYS A 695 11.37 27.49 9.78
CA LYS A 695 11.61 26.08 10.15
C LYS A 695 10.66 25.11 9.45
N MET A 696 9.48 25.59 9.09
CA MET A 696 8.45 24.77 8.48
C MET A 696 8.57 24.69 6.97
N PHE A 697 8.95 25.78 6.31
CA PHE A 697 9.07 25.85 4.87
C PHE A 697 10.54 25.80 4.44
N SER A 698 10.94 24.75 3.75
CA SER A 698 12.30 24.56 3.26
C SER A 698 12.60 25.50 2.10
N ASP A 699 13.82 26.02 2.04
CA ASP A 699 14.30 26.91 0.97
C ASP A 699 14.20 26.27 -0.41
N LYS A 700 14.35 24.95 -0.46
CA LYS A 700 14.33 24.14 -1.68
C LYS A 700 13.61 22.82 -1.42
N ILE A 701 12.68 22.48 -2.29
CA ILE A 701 11.91 21.24 -2.26
C ILE A 701 12.05 20.55 -3.61
N ILE A 702 12.40 19.28 -3.60
CA ILE A 702 12.39 18.44 -4.82
C ILE A 702 11.18 17.53 -4.73
N ARG A 703 10.34 17.58 -5.76
CA ARG A 703 9.15 16.72 -5.88
C ARG A 703 9.15 15.99 -7.19
N LYS A 704 8.70 14.74 -7.13
CA LYS A 704 8.41 13.92 -8.31
C LYS A 704 6.95 14.09 -8.68
N TYR A 705 6.70 14.68 -9.83
CA TYR A 705 5.35 14.83 -10.37
C TYR A 705 5.16 13.83 -11.49
N THR A 706 3.97 13.31 -11.58
CA THR A 706 3.56 12.44 -12.67
C THR A 706 2.93 13.32 -13.76
N VAL A 707 3.60 13.47 -14.89
CA VAL A 707 3.13 14.28 -16.00
C VAL A 707 2.47 13.38 -17.05
N ASN A 708 1.20 13.62 -17.34
CA ASN A 708 0.48 12.93 -18.40
C ASN A 708 0.38 13.85 -19.62
N TYR A 709 1.19 13.59 -20.66
CA TYR A 709 1.17 14.37 -21.89
C TYR A 709 -0.03 14.06 -22.81
N ALA A 710 -0.81 13.02 -22.51
CA ALA A 710 -1.93 12.57 -23.34
C ALA A 710 -3.33 12.86 -22.77
N GLY A 711 -3.45 13.28 -21.49
CA GLY A 711 -4.70 13.54 -20.78
C GLY A 711 -4.79 14.96 -20.20
N ASP A 712 -5.52 15.15 -19.10
CA ASP A 712 -5.56 16.40 -18.33
C ASP A 712 -4.18 16.68 -17.74
N LYS A 713 -3.52 17.69 -18.25
CA LYS A 713 -2.06 17.82 -18.37
C LYS A 713 -1.47 18.83 -17.41
N GLU A 714 -1.94 18.88 -16.19
CA GLU A 714 -1.75 20.09 -15.42
C GLU A 714 -0.69 19.93 -14.34
N THR A 715 -0.70 18.76 -13.69
CA THR A 715 0.22 18.49 -12.58
C THR A 715 1.65 18.21 -13.07
N GLY A 716 2.63 18.84 -12.44
CA GLY A 716 4.05 18.68 -12.78
C GLY A 716 4.51 19.52 -13.98
N ILE A 717 3.60 20.28 -14.62
CA ILE A 717 3.92 21.28 -15.65
C ILE A 717 4.07 22.65 -14.99
N SER A 718 5.09 23.41 -15.36
CA SER A 718 5.31 24.75 -14.84
C SER A 718 4.15 25.69 -15.18
N GLN A 719 3.69 26.50 -14.23
CA GLN A 719 2.71 27.55 -14.48
C GLN A 719 3.29 28.68 -15.35
N LYS A 720 4.62 28.77 -15.45
CA LYS A 720 5.33 29.72 -16.34
C LYS A 720 5.44 29.21 -17.77
N ASP A 721 4.96 27.99 -18.07
CA ASP A 721 4.98 27.45 -19.43
C ASP A 721 3.91 28.10 -20.30
N LYS A 722 4.33 28.73 -21.38
CA LYS A 722 3.46 29.44 -22.33
C LYS A 722 2.67 28.54 -23.28
N ILE A 723 2.97 27.24 -23.31
CA ILE A 723 2.28 26.27 -24.18
C ILE A 723 0.81 26.13 -23.74
N GLU A 724 0.54 26.19 -22.43
CA GLU A 724 -0.81 26.14 -21.86
C GLU A 724 -1.27 27.54 -21.43
N THR A 725 -1.65 28.35 -22.38
CA THR A 725 -2.05 29.78 -22.17
C THR A 725 -3.16 29.96 -21.13
N LYS A 726 -4.01 28.97 -20.94
CA LYS A 726 -5.11 28.98 -19.96
C LYS A 726 -4.61 29.07 -18.52
N TYR A 727 -3.48 28.41 -18.22
CA TYR A 727 -2.90 28.35 -16.87
C TYR A 727 -1.67 29.24 -16.69
N TYR A 728 -1.16 29.75 -17.80
CA TYR A 728 0.06 30.54 -17.79
C TYR A 728 -0.05 31.76 -16.88
N GLU A 729 0.97 31.93 -16.04
CA GLU A 729 1.19 33.14 -15.24
C GLU A 729 2.69 33.41 -15.08
N ASN A 730 3.09 34.65 -15.21
CA ASN A 730 4.47 35.06 -14.98
C ASN A 730 4.73 35.22 -13.47
N LEU A 731 5.00 34.10 -12.80
CA LEU A 731 5.22 34.04 -11.35
C LEU A 731 6.44 34.85 -10.90
N ASP A 732 7.41 35.08 -11.76
CA ASP A 732 8.60 35.88 -11.41
C ASP A 732 8.22 37.35 -11.19
N ALA A 733 7.16 37.84 -11.84
CA ALA A 733 6.64 39.20 -11.66
C ALA A 733 5.66 39.32 -10.48
N ILE A 734 5.30 38.22 -9.82
CA ILE A 734 4.35 38.21 -8.70
C ILE A 734 5.11 38.15 -7.39
N GLU A 735 5.26 39.26 -6.69
CA GLU A 735 6.00 39.35 -5.43
C GLU A 735 5.33 38.61 -4.28
N TRP A 736 4.00 38.58 -4.24
CA TRP A 736 3.22 37.94 -3.18
C TRP A 736 3.16 36.41 -3.29
N TYR A 737 3.57 35.78 -4.39
CA TYR A 737 3.70 34.33 -4.49
C TYR A 737 5.12 33.93 -4.09
N ALA A 738 5.23 33.16 -3.00
CA ALA A 738 6.51 32.95 -2.32
C ALA A 738 7.50 32.03 -3.06
N TYR A 739 7.01 31.13 -3.92
CA TYR A 739 7.85 30.20 -4.67
C TYR A 739 8.17 30.69 -6.09
N ASP A 740 9.23 30.16 -6.66
CA ASP A 740 9.68 30.47 -8.02
C ASP A 740 8.79 29.88 -9.12
N ASP A 741 8.05 28.79 -8.83
CA ASP A 741 7.13 28.18 -9.78
C ASP A 741 5.93 27.52 -9.06
N ASN A 742 4.95 27.02 -9.85
CA ASN A 742 3.82 26.22 -9.40
C ASN A 742 3.61 25.03 -10.34
N TYR A 743 3.81 23.83 -9.81
CA TYR A 743 3.65 22.55 -10.52
C TYR A 743 2.35 21.83 -10.16
N GLY A 744 1.42 22.51 -9.52
CA GLY A 744 0.16 21.97 -9.04
C GLY A 744 -0.86 21.61 -10.13
N THR A 745 -2.06 21.29 -9.67
CA THR A 745 -3.23 20.99 -10.51
C THR A 745 -3.76 22.25 -11.22
N SER A 746 -4.71 22.07 -12.14
CA SER A 746 -5.41 23.18 -12.81
C SER A 746 -6.01 24.17 -11.83
N GLU A 747 -6.74 23.67 -10.85
CA GLU A 747 -7.44 24.52 -9.88
C GLU A 747 -6.45 25.31 -9.01
N GLU A 748 -5.31 24.69 -8.65
CA GLU A 748 -4.25 25.38 -7.93
C GLU A 748 -3.62 26.52 -8.76
N LYS A 749 -3.43 26.32 -10.06
CA LYS A 749 -2.92 27.35 -10.97
C LYS A 749 -3.93 28.46 -11.22
N LEU A 750 -5.21 28.09 -11.37
CA LEU A 750 -6.30 29.06 -11.55
C LEU A 750 -6.55 29.89 -10.29
N LEU A 751 -6.37 29.29 -9.09
CA LEU A 751 -6.42 30.04 -7.82
C LEU A 751 -5.40 31.19 -7.81
N VAL A 752 -4.14 30.93 -8.20
CA VAL A 752 -3.10 31.98 -8.24
C VAL A 752 -3.52 33.13 -9.16
N ARG A 753 -4.14 32.82 -10.31
CA ARG A 753 -4.68 33.83 -11.22
C ARG A 753 -5.87 34.58 -10.63
N ALA A 754 -6.80 33.89 -9.98
CA ALA A 754 -7.95 34.49 -9.32
C ALA A 754 -7.53 35.44 -8.18
N LEU A 755 -6.52 35.05 -7.40
CA LEU A 755 -5.97 35.92 -6.34
C LEU A 755 -5.31 37.18 -6.91
N LYS A 756 -4.66 37.08 -8.07
CA LYS A 756 -4.11 38.26 -8.76
C LYS A 756 -5.19 39.31 -9.07
N GLU A 757 -6.42 38.89 -9.41
CA GLU A 757 -7.53 39.80 -9.73
C GLU A 757 -8.01 40.61 -8.51
N VAL A 758 -7.83 40.10 -7.28
CA VAL A 758 -8.28 40.78 -6.05
C VAL A 758 -7.12 41.39 -5.24
N MET A 759 -5.89 41.16 -5.66
CA MET A 759 -4.71 41.53 -4.86
C MET A 759 -4.62 43.03 -4.58
N GLU A 760 -5.00 43.86 -5.52
CA GLU A 760 -4.98 45.34 -5.32
C GLU A 760 -6.04 45.78 -4.30
N ASP A 761 -7.23 45.14 -4.29
CA ASP A 761 -8.26 45.39 -3.30
C ASP A 761 -7.73 44.99 -1.88
N LEU A 762 -7.05 43.84 -1.80
CA LEU A 762 -6.51 43.35 -0.52
C LEU A 762 -5.41 44.27 0.02
N LYS A 763 -4.60 44.82 -0.85
CA LYS A 763 -3.54 45.78 -0.48
C LYS A 763 -4.08 47.10 0.09
N GLU A 764 -5.36 47.36 -0.02
CA GLU A 764 -5.92 48.57 0.62
C GLU A 764 -5.73 48.55 2.14
N ASN A 765 -6.03 47.40 2.77
CA ASN A 765 -6.00 47.27 4.21
C ASN A 765 -4.88 46.33 4.74
N TRP A 766 -4.28 45.48 3.89
CA TRP A 766 -3.20 44.59 4.26
C TRP A 766 -1.86 44.95 3.63
N THR A 767 -0.78 44.63 4.35
CA THR A 767 0.61 44.63 3.90
C THR A 767 1.21 43.24 4.02
N ASP A 768 2.39 43.04 3.48
CA ASP A 768 3.16 41.78 3.59
C ASP A 768 2.32 40.55 3.24
N ILE A 769 1.55 40.66 2.14
CA ILE A 769 0.71 39.57 1.66
C ILE A 769 1.59 38.54 0.97
N TYR A 770 1.59 37.31 1.44
CA TYR A 770 2.33 36.20 0.84
C TYR A 770 1.47 34.92 0.75
N LEU A 771 1.44 34.33 -0.44
CA LEU A 771 0.83 33.02 -0.70
C LEU A 771 1.92 31.97 -0.78
N LEU A 772 1.84 30.98 0.10
CA LEU A 772 2.73 29.82 0.14
C LEU A 772 1.95 28.56 -0.24
N ARG A 773 2.48 27.80 -1.17
CA ARG A 773 2.00 26.46 -1.45
C ARG A 773 2.45 25.52 -0.33
N ASN A 774 1.52 24.76 0.23
CA ASN A 774 1.80 23.84 1.33
C ASN A 774 2.37 22.51 0.82
N GLU A 775 3.64 22.43 0.65
CA GLU A 775 4.34 21.20 0.25
C GLU A 775 4.48 20.21 1.45
N LYS A 776 3.35 19.92 2.10
CA LYS A 776 3.24 19.05 3.32
C LYS A 776 3.96 19.63 4.55
N ALA A 777 4.23 20.91 4.57
CA ALA A 777 4.84 21.60 5.69
C ALA A 777 3.85 21.79 6.86
N VAL A 778 2.59 22.06 6.55
CA VAL A 778 1.54 22.41 7.51
C VAL A 778 0.43 21.36 7.47
N ARG A 779 0.10 20.83 8.64
CA ARG A 779 -0.98 19.87 8.85
C ARG A 779 -1.80 20.29 10.06
N ILE A 780 -3.10 20.33 9.87
CA ILE A 780 -4.07 20.62 10.94
C ILE A 780 -5.03 19.44 11.12
N TYR A 781 -5.72 19.40 12.24
CA TYR A 781 -6.54 18.25 12.61
C TYR A 781 -7.95 18.68 12.98
N SER A 782 -8.94 18.03 12.38
CA SER A 782 -10.36 18.25 12.69
C SER A 782 -10.61 18.15 14.21
N PHE A 783 -11.31 19.12 14.76
CA PHE A 783 -11.56 19.19 16.21
C PHE A 783 -12.37 17.97 16.68
N GLU A 784 -13.32 17.50 15.91
CA GLU A 784 -14.22 16.41 16.29
C GLU A 784 -13.66 15.02 16.01
N THR A 785 -12.98 14.85 14.86
CA THR A 785 -12.57 13.53 14.38
C THR A 785 -11.08 13.28 14.45
N GLY A 786 -10.27 14.33 14.71
CA GLY A 786 -8.81 14.25 14.66
C GLY A 786 -8.25 13.82 13.29
N GLN A 787 -9.08 13.89 12.24
CA GLN A 787 -8.62 13.63 10.86
C GLN A 787 -7.63 14.71 10.45
N ALA A 788 -6.53 14.27 9.81
CA ALA A 788 -5.50 15.18 9.33
C ALA A 788 -5.96 15.87 8.03
N PHE A 789 -5.72 17.16 7.97
CA PHE A 789 -5.93 17.99 6.79
C PHE A 789 -4.66 18.78 6.48
N GLU A 790 -4.21 18.73 5.24
CA GLU A 790 -3.09 19.47 4.69
C GLU A 790 -3.67 20.44 3.65
N PRO A 791 -3.98 21.68 3.99
CA PRO A 791 -4.50 22.64 3.02
C PRO A 791 -3.46 22.92 1.94
N ASP A 792 -3.87 23.05 0.67
CA ASP A 792 -2.94 23.21 -0.45
C ASP A 792 -2.17 24.53 -0.40
N PHE A 793 -2.78 25.60 0.15
CA PHE A 793 -2.16 26.91 0.26
C PHE A 793 -2.40 27.56 1.62
N LEU A 794 -1.42 28.38 2.01
CA LEU A 794 -1.51 29.31 3.12
C LEU A 794 -1.25 30.73 2.61
N MET A 795 -2.12 31.66 2.98
CA MET A 795 -1.88 33.09 2.75
C MET A 795 -1.58 33.76 4.09
N PHE A 796 -0.53 34.54 4.13
CA PHE A 796 -0.18 35.39 5.26
C PHE A 796 -0.36 36.86 4.85
N ALA A 797 -0.84 37.68 5.78
CA ALA A 797 -0.96 39.11 5.60
C ALA A 797 -0.84 39.84 6.94
N ASN A 798 -0.44 41.10 6.94
CA ASN A 798 -0.40 41.96 8.10
C ASN A 798 -1.36 43.11 7.93
N ASP A 799 -2.05 43.52 9.00
CA ASP A 799 -2.93 44.69 9.00
C ASP A 799 -2.13 45.96 8.80
N LYS A 800 -2.61 46.86 7.90
CA LYS A 800 -1.92 48.08 7.52
C LYS A 800 -2.00 49.18 8.56
N LYS A 801 -3.12 49.27 9.26
CA LYS A 801 -3.37 50.26 10.31
C LYS A 801 -2.82 49.83 11.67
N HIS A 802 -2.94 48.54 11.96
CA HIS A 802 -2.52 47.97 13.24
C HIS A 802 -1.36 46.98 13.00
N GLY A 803 -0.22 47.50 12.56
CA GLY A 803 0.95 46.71 12.08
C GLY A 803 1.47 45.53 12.95
N ASN A 804 0.72 45.16 13.98
CA ASN A 804 0.97 44.02 14.86
C ASN A 804 -0.02 42.87 14.68
N THR A 805 -1.08 42.98 13.86
CA THR A 805 -2.04 41.92 13.61
C THR A 805 -1.67 41.17 12.34
N SER A 806 -1.44 39.85 12.47
CA SER A 806 -1.08 38.96 11.37
C SER A 806 -2.23 37.99 11.08
N TRP A 807 -2.49 37.77 9.82
CA TRP A 807 -3.52 36.85 9.31
C TRP A 807 -2.87 35.61 8.74
N GLN A 808 -3.44 34.46 9.06
CA GLN A 808 -3.17 33.18 8.42
C GLN A 808 -4.44 32.64 7.83
N ILE A 809 -4.47 32.44 6.54
CA ILE A 809 -5.65 32.01 5.78
C ILE A 809 -5.35 30.68 5.10
N PHE A 810 -6.16 29.66 5.37
CA PHE A 810 -6.11 28.36 4.72
C PHE A 810 -6.95 28.37 3.45
N ILE A 811 -6.40 27.90 2.35
CA ILE A 811 -7.05 27.88 1.04
C ILE A 811 -6.89 26.51 0.41
N GLU A 812 -8.00 25.93 -0.05
CA GLU A 812 -8.05 24.58 -0.64
C GLU A 812 -8.74 24.62 -2.01
N PRO A 813 -8.02 24.55 -3.13
CA PRO A 813 -8.59 24.38 -4.46
C PRO A 813 -9.13 22.95 -4.65
N LYS A 814 -10.30 22.84 -5.28
CA LYS A 814 -10.94 21.53 -5.55
C LYS A 814 -11.48 21.45 -6.97
N GLY A 815 -11.20 20.33 -7.64
CA GLY A 815 -11.76 20.04 -8.94
C GLY A 815 -13.26 19.72 -8.88
N SER A 816 -13.96 19.98 -9.98
CA SER A 816 -15.43 19.76 -10.07
C SER A 816 -15.85 18.30 -9.85
N GLN A 817 -14.93 17.32 -9.89
CA GLN A 817 -15.20 15.92 -9.59
C GLN A 817 -15.48 15.65 -8.10
N PHE A 818 -15.21 16.60 -7.21
CA PHE A 818 -15.47 16.49 -5.77
C PHE A 818 -16.82 17.07 -5.36
N VAL A 819 -17.59 17.59 -6.32
CA VAL A 819 -18.93 18.11 -6.11
C VAL A 819 -19.90 16.94 -5.94
N GLY A 820 -20.82 17.04 -5.00
CA GLY A 820 -21.84 16.03 -4.73
C GLY A 820 -23.05 16.08 -5.67
N GLY A 821 -24.09 15.35 -5.31
CA GLY A 821 -25.32 15.25 -6.11
C GLY A 821 -26.13 16.54 -6.19
N SER A 822 -26.02 17.43 -5.20
CA SER A 822 -26.64 18.77 -5.14
C SER A 822 -25.92 19.80 -6.02
N LYS A 823 -24.78 19.46 -6.61
CA LYS A 823 -23.83 20.35 -7.31
C LYS A 823 -23.08 21.31 -6.36
N GLU A 824 -23.01 20.96 -5.09
CA GLU A 824 -22.24 21.66 -4.06
C GLU A 824 -21.14 20.76 -3.48
N PHE A 825 -20.14 21.36 -2.83
CA PHE A 825 -19.09 20.59 -2.14
C PHE A 825 -19.58 20.01 -0.82
N SER A 826 -20.62 20.58 -0.23
CA SER A 826 -21.19 20.22 1.07
C SER A 826 -21.71 18.78 1.18
N ASP A 827 -22.02 18.12 0.08
CA ASP A 827 -22.44 16.72 0.01
C ASP A 827 -21.42 15.79 -0.68
N GLY A 828 -20.23 16.30 -0.93
CA GLY A 828 -19.11 15.55 -1.51
C GLY A 828 -18.35 14.70 -0.48
N LYS A 829 -17.51 13.78 -0.97
CA LYS A 829 -16.69 12.91 -0.10
C LYS A 829 -15.73 13.65 0.84
N GLU A 830 -15.36 14.88 0.51
CA GLU A 830 -14.44 15.72 1.26
C GLU A 830 -15.13 16.91 1.93
N ALA A 831 -16.47 16.91 2.01
CA ALA A 831 -17.27 17.94 2.64
C ALA A 831 -16.80 18.31 4.06
N TRP A 832 -16.35 17.33 4.84
CA TRP A 832 -15.83 17.55 6.18
C TRP A 832 -14.64 18.53 6.24
N LYS A 833 -13.84 18.64 5.16
CA LYS A 833 -12.71 19.59 5.10
C LYS A 833 -13.21 21.02 4.95
N GLU A 834 -14.23 21.24 4.14
CA GLU A 834 -14.86 22.55 3.99
C GLU A 834 -15.57 22.97 5.28
N GLU A 835 -16.29 22.04 5.90
CA GLU A 835 -16.91 22.26 7.20
C GLU A 835 -15.87 22.61 8.27
N PHE A 836 -14.73 21.92 8.27
CA PHE A 836 -13.63 22.20 9.20
C PHE A 836 -13.02 23.59 8.95
N LEU A 837 -12.82 24.01 7.72
CA LEU A 837 -12.37 25.36 7.39
C LEU A 837 -13.35 26.44 7.87
N ASN A 838 -14.65 26.20 7.69
CA ASN A 838 -15.69 27.07 8.20
C ASN A 838 -15.73 27.11 9.74
N GLU A 839 -15.47 25.99 10.39
CA GLU A 839 -15.38 25.92 11.84
C GLU A 839 -14.17 26.67 12.39
N ILE A 840 -13.02 26.59 11.73
CA ILE A 840 -11.84 27.38 12.08
C ILE A 840 -12.21 28.87 12.09
N THR A 841 -12.87 29.34 11.04
CA THR A 841 -13.28 30.76 10.92
C THR A 841 -14.23 31.15 12.06
N ARG A 842 -15.26 30.35 12.35
CA ARG A 842 -16.20 30.60 13.45
C ARG A 842 -15.51 30.64 14.81
N ARG A 843 -14.55 29.74 15.06
CA ARG A 843 -13.79 29.68 16.32
C ARG A 843 -12.80 30.86 16.44
N ASP A 844 -12.25 31.35 15.34
CA ASP A 844 -11.42 32.53 15.34
C ASP A 844 -12.26 33.77 15.68
N GLU A 845 -13.47 33.88 15.13
CA GLU A 845 -14.43 34.97 15.46
C GLU A 845 -14.76 35.01 16.96
N ALA A 846 -14.82 33.86 17.62
CA ALA A 846 -15.02 33.72 19.04
C ALA A 846 -13.72 33.87 19.86
N SER A 847 -12.59 34.17 19.22
CA SER A 847 -11.25 34.31 19.85
C SER A 847 -10.80 33.08 20.66
N THR A 848 -11.22 31.87 20.24
CA THR A 848 -10.96 30.63 21.01
C THR A 848 -9.74 29.86 20.52
N LEU A 849 -9.24 30.11 19.31
CA LEU A 849 -8.16 29.33 18.67
C LEU A 849 -6.77 29.70 19.19
N VAL A 850 -6.53 30.98 19.45
CA VAL A 850 -5.20 31.51 19.79
C VAL A 850 -5.33 32.44 21.01
N ASP A 851 -4.44 32.24 21.99
CA ASP A 851 -4.38 33.14 23.17
C ASP A 851 -3.60 34.43 22.88
N ASN A 852 -3.65 34.91 21.64
CA ASN A 852 -2.98 36.13 21.22
C ASN A 852 -3.82 36.90 20.22
N SER A 853 -4.37 38.02 20.63
CA SER A 853 -5.24 38.92 19.85
C SER A 853 -4.57 39.52 18.60
N ARG A 854 -3.26 39.34 18.45
CA ARG A 854 -2.50 39.81 17.26
C ARG A 854 -2.51 38.82 16.09
N PHE A 855 -3.10 37.66 16.25
CA PHE A 855 -3.17 36.63 15.21
C PHE A 855 -4.61 36.27 14.92
N ARG A 856 -4.93 36.16 13.64
CA ARG A 856 -6.22 35.72 13.12
C ARG A 856 -6.01 34.54 12.20
N ILE A 857 -6.83 33.51 12.38
CA ILE A 857 -6.72 32.26 11.61
C ILE A 857 -8.07 31.98 10.93
N VAL A 858 -8.07 31.91 9.61
CA VAL A 858 -9.30 31.81 8.83
C VAL A 858 -9.18 30.67 7.81
N GLY A 859 -10.25 29.92 7.65
CA GLY A 859 -10.44 28.99 6.53
C GLY A 859 -11.37 29.57 5.48
N LEU A 860 -10.98 29.49 4.21
CA LEU A 860 -11.86 29.88 3.11
C LEU A 860 -12.69 28.68 2.62
N PRO A 861 -13.86 28.91 2.03
CA PRO A 861 -14.58 27.88 1.27
C PRO A 861 -13.68 27.29 0.18
N PHE A 862 -13.99 26.07 -0.27
CA PHE A 862 -13.23 25.47 -1.35
C PHE A 862 -13.23 26.32 -2.60
N TYR A 863 -12.05 26.52 -3.20
CA TYR A 863 -11.93 27.24 -4.45
C TYR A 863 -12.16 26.31 -5.65
N ASN A 864 -13.02 26.74 -6.57
CA ASN A 864 -13.17 26.14 -7.89
C ASN A 864 -13.47 27.24 -8.90
N GLU A 865 -12.76 27.24 -10.04
CA GLU A 865 -12.87 28.30 -11.06
C GLU A 865 -14.30 28.52 -11.57
N LYS A 866 -15.12 27.44 -11.65
CA LYS A 866 -16.47 27.51 -12.21
C LYS A 866 -17.58 27.69 -11.18
N ILE A 867 -17.34 27.24 -9.93
CA ILE A 867 -18.39 27.08 -8.91
C ILE A 867 -18.29 28.14 -7.83
N SER A 868 -17.08 28.36 -7.29
CA SER A 868 -16.91 29.15 -6.07
C SER A 868 -15.86 30.28 -6.19
N LYS A 869 -15.34 30.56 -7.38
CA LYS A 869 -14.33 31.61 -7.61
C LYS A 869 -14.75 32.97 -7.02
N GLU A 870 -15.95 33.43 -7.37
CA GLU A 870 -16.44 34.76 -6.90
C GLU A 870 -16.77 34.72 -5.41
N VAL A 871 -17.27 33.59 -4.87
CA VAL A 871 -17.53 33.43 -3.44
C VAL A 871 -16.23 33.56 -2.63
N VAL A 872 -15.16 32.92 -3.07
CA VAL A 872 -13.84 32.99 -2.40
C VAL A 872 -13.26 34.41 -2.48
N LYS A 873 -13.36 35.06 -3.63
CA LYS A 873 -12.91 36.45 -3.81
C LYS A 873 -13.67 37.42 -2.92
N GLU A 874 -15.02 37.29 -2.87
CA GLU A 874 -15.86 38.13 -2.02
C GLU A 874 -15.55 37.93 -0.54
N LYS A 875 -15.39 36.67 -0.11
CA LYS A 875 -15.03 36.34 1.27
C LYS A 875 -13.68 36.94 1.69
N LEU A 876 -12.67 36.93 0.79
CA LEU A 876 -11.40 37.61 1.05
C LEU A 876 -11.56 39.12 1.18
N ARG A 877 -12.40 39.75 0.37
CA ARG A 877 -12.70 41.18 0.50
C ARG A 877 -13.46 41.50 1.78
N GLU A 878 -14.41 40.66 2.19
CA GLU A 878 -15.10 40.80 3.47
C GLU A 878 -14.15 40.74 4.65
N ILE A 879 -13.28 39.72 4.71
CA ILE A 879 -12.28 39.55 5.77
C ILE A 879 -11.34 40.75 5.80
N ASN A 880 -10.90 41.24 4.64
CA ASN A 880 -10.04 42.41 4.52
C ASN A 880 -10.72 43.71 5.02
N LYS A 881 -12.04 43.88 4.80
CA LYS A 881 -12.83 45.02 5.30
C LYS A 881 -13.14 44.91 6.79
N ASP A 882 -13.50 43.69 7.28
CA ASP A 882 -13.82 43.44 8.69
C ASP A 882 -12.64 43.73 9.63
N THR A 883 -11.42 43.61 9.14
CA THR A 883 -10.18 43.91 9.86
C THR A 883 -10.22 45.35 10.47
N VAL A 884 -10.91 46.28 9.80
CA VAL A 884 -10.95 47.67 10.20
C VAL A 884 -11.93 47.92 11.38
N TYR A 885 -13.00 47.15 11.51
CA TYR A 885 -14.08 47.44 12.47
C TYR A 885 -13.94 46.70 13.80
N ARG A 886 -13.38 45.49 13.84
CA ARG A 886 -13.32 44.69 15.07
C ARG A 886 -12.12 45.03 15.96
N ILE A 887 -11.02 45.49 15.35
CA ILE A 887 -9.84 45.84 16.14
C ILE A 887 -10.06 47.17 16.93
N ASP A 888 -10.83 48.10 16.40
CA ASP A 888 -11.13 49.37 17.09
C ASP A 888 -11.96 49.13 18.36
N ASN A 889 -12.92 48.19 18.36
CA ASN A 889 -13.76 47.92 19.55
C ASN A 889 -13.04 47.15 20.65
N THR A 890 -12.20 46.15 20.29
CA THR A 890 -11.41 45.39 21.28
C THR A 890 -10.27 46.20 21.89
N TYR A 891 -9.73 47.18 21.19
CA TYR A 891 -8.68 48.03 21.73
C TYR A 891 -9.25 49.14 22.63
N ALA A 892 -10.44 49.65 22.30
CA ALA A 892 -11.14 50.59 23.17
C ALA A 892 -11.62 50.00 24.49
N GLU A 893 -12.15 48.77 24.44
CA GLU A 893 -12.56 48.03 25.68
C GLU A 893 -11.37 47.66 26.56
N ARG A 894 -10.17 47.35 26.02
CA ARG A 894 -8.98 47.09 26.83
C ARG A 894 -8.33 48.35 27.43
N LEU A 895 -8.36 49.46 26.73
CA LEU A 895 -7.89 50.72 27.27
C LEU A 895 -8.77 51.17 28.47
N VAL A 896 -10.08 50.95 28.41
CA VAL A 896 -10.99 51.20 29.53
C VAL A 896 -10.70 50.30 30.72
N VAL A 897 -10.40 49.02 30.51
CA VAL A 897 -10.10 48.07 31.59
C VAL A 897 -8.69 48.31 32.18
N GLU A 898 -7.70 48.77 31.39
CA GLU A 898 -6.37 49.12 31.92
C GLU A 898 -6.37 50.47 32.66
N ASP A 899 -7.21 51.42 32.32
CA ASP A 899 -7.39 52.66 33.09
C ASP A 899 -8.18 52.43 34.40
N GLU A 900 -9.22 51.61 34.39
CA GLU A 900 -9.94 51.21 35.62
C GLU A 900 -9.04 50.41 36.58
N ALA A 901 -8.13 49.58 36.07
CA ALA A 901 -7.18 48.84 36.92
C ALA A 901 -6.04 49.71 37.51
N LYS A 902 -5.78 50.91 36.96
CA LYS A 902 -4.79 51.83 37.49
C LYS A 902 -5.35 52.74 38.57
N GLU A 903 -6.66 53.00 38.63
CA GLU A 903 -7.28 53.76 39.68
C GLU A 903 -7.46 53.01 41.01
N ASP A 904 -7.44 51.68 41.00
CA ASP A 904 -7.57 50.85 42.20
C ASP A 904 -6.25 50.54 42.96
N TYR A 905 -5.09 51.08 42.51
CA TYR A 905 -3.79 50.88 43.16
C TYR A 905 -3.18 52.16 43.84
N ASP A 906 -3.91 53.24 43.87
CA ASP A 906 -3.47 54.46 44.57
C ASP A 906 -4.34 54.85 45.82
N ILE A 907 -4.75 53.87 46.60
CA ILE A 907 -5.25 54.14 47.99
C ILE A 907 -4.59 53.16 48.95
#